data_a3197a2b3b56f49bf94205161764ce40
#
_entry.id   a3197a2b3b56f49bf94205161764ce40
#
_cell.length_a   1.000
_cell.length_b   1.000
_cell.length_c   1.000
_cell.angle_alpha   90.00
_cell.angle_beta   90.00
_cell.angle_gamma   90.00
#
_symmetry.space_group_name_H-M   'P 1'
#
loop_
_entity.id
_entity.type
_entity.pdbx_description
1 polymer ?
#
loop_
_entity_poly.entity_id
_entity_poly.type
_entity_poly.pdbx_seq_one_letter_code
_entity_poly.pdbx_strand_id
1 'polypeptide(L)'
;MKTRFLVFLTLLLSIYGWSQHQTNLVVKLDDDARELTIEQEITFVNTSDISWDKVYLLDWANAFSNLQTPLAIRLAEDFKNRFEFSSDEDKGFTDISSLNTENYIVSRPKSNPDVVILELLEPIAPQTSRSVNITYKVKIPLDDFTGYGKSSDNEYLLKYWYLHPAPFVNGEWQFYSHKDLNDFYGAPTQMSISVHVPSRLKAISSLKMITQVEQENRNSYLFEGLTSSSARLYFLESTDGFKRYSTNQVDLTTDIDDESVPTEMKVVFIDRIASFLNDHVGKSPSRELFISDKFYKENPVYGLSSLPSFINPFPAGFTYEIKMLKALTRKWVEQGISTHNRDEYWLKQGIIIHTIMKYQEQYYPNLKIGGKLSDFWGIRGFNVSQLRFNDRYAFLYLNTKRLNLDQAPNTPADSLLKYNQQLAIPFKAAIGLAYLNDYLGNNAVENSIKKLYSQSPSNSQNSRDFQKYLNEQTDKEIDWFFDYFITRHERLDWKLRNIEKYKDSVIVTIKNKSVYPIPIPIYALKNDSIVYKEWINGFIGDTSITLSRKAIQNKKLGAANRIVVNYEEIIPEFNPRDNYKTLKPFPAFNRPLEFRLFKDIEDPEKSQVFLMPDITFNIYDGLAIGSRFYNGNLLSKPFRYSIKPAYGTNSGKLVGSIGLSYEHPFQDRNNSLFSMRYGLSANQFSYAPDLLYRRGSAWLSFNYRPKDLRSNKRQSLNFRNVFVQRDRNDESLEEDPDYNVFALSFNQSDRNLRRSFSYSFGTEISERFSKASFRLDWRRLYKDNRQLNFRVFMGTFLYNDTRSNDDFFSFALDRPTDYLFDYNYYGRSEDDGLFSQQLILAEGGFKAQLDPAFANQWITTLNSSYSIWKYIFVYGDVGAVKNKGTSARFVYDTGIRLNLLQDYFELYFPVYNNNGWEIAQPNYDEKIRFIVTLDVNTFIGLFTRRWY
;
A
#
# COMPACT_ATOMS: atom_id res chain seq x y z
N MET A 1 -46.82 8.14 -53.51
CA MET A 1 -46.70 6.95 -52.65
C MET A 1 -45.25 6.67 -52.24
N LYS A 2 -44.26 6.82 -53.10
CA LYS A 2 -42.81 6.59 -52.76
C LYS A 2 -42.22 7.56 -51.72
N THR A 3 -42.66 8.83 -51.70
CA THR A 3 -42.14 9.84 -50.76
C THR A 3 -42.71 9.67 -49.33
N ARG A 4 -43.89 9.15 -49.16
CA ARG A 4 -44.47 8.83 -47.86
C ARG A 4 -43.89 7.58 -47.19
N PHE A 5 -43.43 6.64 -48.02
CA PHE A 5 -42.74 5.43 -47.53
C PHE A 5 -41.31 5.72 -47.06
N LEU A 6 -40.63 6.69 -47.70
CA LEU A 6 -39.30 7.11 -47.32
C LEU A 6 -39.30 7.88 -45.96
N VAL A 7 -40.32 8.73 -45.74
CA VAL A 7 -40.50 9.46 -44.46
C VAL A 7 -40.90 8.50 -43.34
N PHE A 8 -41.64 7.44 -43.62
CA PHE A 8 -41.99 6.42 -42.65
C PHE A 8 -40.83 5.49 -42.34
N LEU A 9 -39.95 5.21 -43.31
CA LEU A 9 -38.72 4.46 -43.10
C LEU A 9 -37.63 5.25 -42.37
N THR A 10 -37.53 6.55 -42.57
CA THR A 10 -36.66 7.45 -41.78
C THR A 10 -37.20 7.67 -40.38
N LEU A 11 -38.51 7.67 -40.14
CA LEU A 11 -39.13 7.69 -38.80
C LEU A 11 -38.92 6.34 -38.07
N LEU A 12 -38.93 5.21 -38.77
CA LEU A 12 -38.63 3.89 -38.17
C LEU A 12 -37.14 3.68 -37.89
N LEU A 13 -36.26 4.31 -38.66
CA LEU A 13 -34.79 4.28 -38.39
C LEU A 13 -34.39 5.20 -37.21
N SER A 14 -35.20 6.20 -36.88
CA SER A 14 -34.98 7.05 -35.69
C SER A 14 -35.41 6.41 -34.37
N ILE A 15 -36.14 5.28 -34.38
CA ILE A 15 -36.64 4.60 -33.16
C ILE A 15 -35.59 3.59 -32.62
N TYR A 16 -34.57 3.19 -33.38
CA TYR A 16 -33.53 2.22 -32.93
C TYR A 16 -32.31 2.85 -32.24
N GLY A 17 -32.29 4.18 -31.98
CA GLY A 17 -31.16 4.88 -31.45
C GLY A 17 -31.25 5.31 -29.98
N TRP A 18 -32.31 4.99 -29.25
CA TRP A 18 -32.57 5.60 -27.93
C TRP A 18 -32.47 4.57 -26.79
N SER A 19 -31.31 3.94 -26.60
CA SER A 19 -31.11 3.07 -25.42
C SER A 19 -30.25 3.71 -24.32
N GLN A 20 -29.84 4.98 -24.48
CA GLN A 20 -28.91 5.65 -23.58
C GLN A 20 -29.47 6.99 -23.11
N HIS A 21 -29.12 7.37 -21.86
CA HIS A 21 -29.43 8.70 -21.34
C HIS A 21 -28.79 9.79 -22.19
N GLN A 22 -29.39 10.98 -22.21
CA GLN A 22 -28.83 12.16 -22.87
C GLN A 22 -28.66 13.28 -21.84
N THR A 23 -27.63 14.06 -21.96
CA THR A 23 -27.36 15.20 -21.07
C THR A 23 -26.84 16.40 -21.87
N ASN A 24 -27.51 17.51 -21.78
CA ASN A 24 -27.11 18.81 -22.32
C ASN A 24 -26.69 19.70 -21.14
N LEU A 25 -25.49 20.24 -21.17
CA LEU A 25 -24.93 21.10 -20.12
C LEU A 25 -24.55 22.46 -20.70
N VAL A 26 -25.00 23.54 -20.03
CA VAL A 26 -24.44 24.89 -20.22
C VAL A 26 -23.69 25.24 -18.95
N VAL A 27 -22.39 25.46 -19.07
CA VAL A 27 -21.44 25.64 -17.97
C VAL A 27 -20.80 27.02 -18.06
N LYS A 28 -20.90 27.81 -17.01
CA LYS A 28 -20.30 29.13 -16.89
C LYS A 28 -19.34 29.15 -15.69
N LEU A 29 -18.06 29.44 -15.90
CA LEU A 29 -17.06 29.60 -14.84
C LEU A 29 -17.11 31.05 -14.31
N ASP A 30 -17.29 31.16 -12.99
CA ASP A 30 -16.96 32.33 -12.21
C ASP A 30 -15.58 32.07 -11.56
N ASP A 31 -14.54 32.71 -12.08
CA ASP A 31 -13.16 32.49 -11.65
C ASP A 31 -12.86 33.10 -10.28
N ASP A 32 -13.48 34.25 -9.97
CA ASP A 32 -13.32 34.95 -8.68
C ASP A 32 -13.97 34.15 -7.55
N ALA A 33 -15.19 33.67 -7.78
CA ALA A 33 -15.91 32.82 -6.83
C ALA A 33 -15.40 31.37 -6.82
N ARG A 34 -14.64 30.94 -7.82
CA ARG A 34 -14.24 29.54 -8.04
C ARG A 34 -15.45 28.61 -8.12
N GLU A 35 -16.46 29.03 -8.88
CA GLU A 35 -17.74 28.35 -9.01
C GLU A 35 -18.10 28.09 -10.47
N LEU A 36 -18.75 26.95 -10.71
CA LEU A 36 -19.46 26.66 -11.94
C LEU A 36 -20.95 26.92 -11.72
N THR A 37 -21.55 27.71 -12.58
CA THR A 37 -23.01 27.73 -12.76
C THR A 37 -23.36 26.77 -13.89
N ILE A 38 -24.21 25.80 -13.60
CA ILE A 38 -24.55 24.71 -14.52
C ILE A 38 -26.06 24.67 -14.71
N GLU A 39 -26.48 24.79 -15.98
CA GLU A 39 -27.82 24.51 -16.45
C GLU A 39 -27.72 23.13 -17.13
N GLN A 40 -28.44 22.15 -16.61
CA GLN A 40 -28.34 20.75 -17.07
C GLN A 40 -29.73 20.22 -17.41
N GLU A 41 -29.89 19.74 -18.63
CA GLU A 41 -31.05 18.97 -19.07
C GLU A 41 -30.65 17.50 -19.16
N ILE A 42 -31.35 16.63 -18.44
CA ILE A 42 -31.12 15.18 -18.46
C ILE A 42 -32.35 14.49 -19.03
N THR A 43 -32.21 13.80 -20.14
CA THR A 43 -33.26 12.90 -20.67
C THR A 43 -32.97 11.48 -20.16
N PHE A 44 -33.75 11.07 -19.17
CA PHE A 44 -33.71 9.70 -18.67
C PHE A 44 -34.46 8.78 -19.64
N VAL A 45 -33.83 7.68 -20.02
CA VAL A 45 -34.43 6.64 -20.87
C VAL A 45 -34.62 5.40 -20.02
N ASN A 46 -35.89 5.05 -19.73
CA ASN A 46 -36.25 3.85 -18.99
C ASN A 46 -36.38 2.66 -19.94
N THR A 47 -35.30 1.86 -20.02
CA THR A 47 -35.28 0.62 -20.82
C THR A 47 -35.71 -0.61 -20.02
N SER A 48 -36.12 -0.44 -18.75
CA SER A 48 -36.58 -1.54 -17.90
C SER A 48 -38.09 -1.81 -18.06
N ASP A 49 -38.57 -2.88 -17.44
CA ASP A 49 -39.98 -3.29 -17.45
C ASP A 49 -40.77 -2.69 -16.26
N ILE A 50 -40.10 -1.85 -15.42
CA ILE A 50 -40.71 -1.21 -14.26
C ILE A 50 -40.74 0.31 -14.42
N SER A 51 -41.74 0.94 -13.83
CA SER A 51 -41.84 2.40 -13.78
C SER A 51 -40.89 2.99 -12.76
N TRP A 52 -40.29 4.14 -13.07
CA TRP A 52 -39.38 4.85 -12.17
C TRP A 52 -40.09 6.04 -11.54
N ASP A 53 -40.37 5.95 -10.25
CA ASP A 53 -40.88 7.07 -9.42
C ASP A 53 -39.74 7.94 -8.88
N LYS A 54 -38.54 7.41 -8.84
CA LYS A 54 -37.29 8.09 -8.39
C LYS A 54 -36.17 7.84 -9.36
N VAL A 55 -35.34 8.87 -9.54
CA VAL A 55 -34.08 8.74 -10.27
C VAL A 55 -32.92 9.22 -9.38
N TYR A 56 -31.76 8.63 -9.55
CA TYR A 56 -30.57 8.88 -8.73
C TYR A 56 -29.48 9.53 -9.58
N LEU A 57 -28.88 10.58 -9.02
CA LEU A 57 -27.78 11.31 -9.62
C LEU A 57 -26.56 11.23 -8.71
N LEU A 58 -25.43 10.87 -9.27
CA LEU A 58 -24.11 10.87 -8.59
C LEU A 58 -23.58 12.30 -8.59
N ASP A 59 -23.41 12.86 -7.40
CA ASP A 59 -22.91 14.22 -7.16
C ASP A 59 -21.58 14.16 -6.42
N TRP A 60 -20.57 13.59 -7.05
CA TRP A 60 -19.27 13.42 -6.43
C TRP A 60 -18.50 14.72 -6.20
N ALA A 61 -18.93 15.84 -6.80
CA ALA A 61 -18.44 17.17 -6.45
C ALA A 61 -18.73 17.51 -4.98
N ASN A 62 -19.89 17.08 -4.44
CA ASN A 62 -20.25 17.31 -3.05
C ASN A 62 -19.45 16.48 -2.03
N ALA A 63 -18.68 15.49 -2.48
CA ALA A 63 -17.81 14.69 -1.61
C ALA A 63 -16.74 15.54 -0.89
N PHE A 64 -16.44 16.72 -1.40
CA PHE A 64 -15.47 17.67 -0.83
C PHE A 64 -16.11 18.69 0.15
N SER A 65 -17.39 18.58 0.48
CA SER A 65 -18.11 19.61 1.24
C SER A 65 -17.68 19.75 2.70
N ASN A 66 -17.34 18.66 3.36
CA ASN A 66 -16.95 18.69 4.78
C ASN A 66 -16.14 17.44 5.19
N LEU A 67 -15.69 17.42 6.45
CA LEU A 67 -14.84 16.36 6.99
C LEU A 67 -15.58 15.06 7.37
N GLN A 68 -16.90 15.02 7.28
CA GLN A 68 -17.74 13.85 7.58
C GLN A 68 -18.11 13.05 6.33
N THR A 69 -17.80 13.55 5.13
CA THR A 69 -18.06 12.82 3.88
C THR A 69 -17.24 11.53 3.80
N PRO A 70 -17.75 10.49 3.13
CA PRO A 70 -17.01 9.24 2.93
C PRO A 70 -15.62 9.44 2.31
N LEU A 71 -15.46 10.40 1.39
CA LEU A 71 -14.16 10.76 0.81
C LEU A 71 -13.22 11.35 1.87
N ALA A 72 -13.70 12.29 2.69
CA ALA A 72 -12.90 12.91 3.74
C ALA A 72 -12.38 11.87 4.74
N ILE A 73 -13.26 10.97 5.19
CA ILE A 73 -12.91 9.86 6.07
C ILE A 73 -11.85 8.97 5.41
N ARG A 74 -12.03 8.64 4.13
CA ARG A 74 -11.08 7.84 3.36
C ARG A 74 -9.71 8.50 3.24
N LEU A 75 -9.66 9.79 2.95
CA LEU A 75 -8.41 10.54 2.88
C LEU A 75 -7.67 10.55 4.24
N ALA A 76 -8.41 10.71 5.34
CA ALA A 76 -7.86 10.66 6.69
C ALA A 76 -7.34 9.25 7.07
N GLU A 77 -8.06 8.17 6.72
CA GLU A 77 -7.61 6.79 6.88
C GLU A 77 -6.33 6.48 6.08
N ASP A 78 -6.18 7.08 4.91
CA ASP A 78 -4.98 6.97 4.07
C ASP A 78 -3.86 7.93 4.49
N PHE A 79 -3.99 8.62 5.62
CA PHE A 79 -3.05 9.62 6.15
C PHE A 79 -2.75 10.78 5.17
N LYS A 80 -3.71 11.12 4.31
CA LYS A 80 -3.64 12.31 3.47
C LYS A 80 -4.14 13.53 4.25
N ASN A 81 -3.23 14.39 4.64
CA ASN A 81 -3.50 15.47 5.59
C ASN A 81 -4.05 16.75 4.96
N ARG A 82 -3.87 16.98 3.65
CA ARG A 82 -4.24 18.25 2.98
C ARG A 82 -5.71 18.62 3.18
N PHE A 83 -6.63 17.69 2.93
CA PHE A 83 -8.05 17.93 3.10
C PHE A 83 -8.46 18.15 4.56
N GLU A 84 -7.89 17.37 5.47
CA GLU A 84 -8.21 17.41 6.90
C GLU A 84 -7.86 18.76 7.56
N PHE A 85 -6.78 19.43 7.08
CA PHE A 85 -6.29 20.71 7.62
C PHE A 85 -6.63 21.91 6.74
N SER A 86 -7.38 21.71 5.64
CA SER A 86 -7.82 22.79 4.78
C SER A 86 -8.86 23.70 5.44
N SER A 87 -8.93 24.95 5.01
CA SER A 87 -10.01 25.86 5.35
C SER A 87 -11.34 25.42 4.69
N ASP A 88 -12.47 25.96 5.15
CA ASP A 88 -13.75 25.66 4.51
C ASP A 88 -13.86 26.35 3.14
N GLU A 89 -13.08 27.43 2.94
CA GLU A 89 -12.99 28.10 1.63
C GLU A 89 -12.31 27.25 0.57
N ASP A 90 -11.35 26.40 0.95
CA ASP A 90 -10.60 25.55 0.03
C ASP A 90 -11.39 24.34 -0.49
N LYS A 91 -12.46 23.98 0.22
CA LYS A 91 -13.32 22.85 -0.09
C LYS A 91 -14.23 23.13 -1.27
N GLY A 92 -14.88 22.06 -1.76
CA GLY A 92 -15.85 22.12 -2.84
C GLY A 92 -17.16 21.48 -2.43
N PHE A 93 -18.28 21.95 -3.00
CA PHE A 93 -19.61 21.40 -2.75
C PHE A 93 -20.55 21.72 -3.91
N THR A 94 -21.69 21.04 -3.97
CA THR A 94 -22.76 21.34 -4.90
C THR A 94 -23.91 22.00 -4.14
N ASP A 95 -24.27 23.23 -4.55
CA ASP A 95 -25.46 23.92 -4.05
C ASP A 95 -26.66 23.59 -4.89
N ILE A 96 -27.61 22.85 -4.28
CA ILE A 96 -28.88 22.43 -4.85
C ILE A 96 -30.07 23.09 -4.19
N SER A 97 -29.87 24.15 -3.43
CA SER A 97 -30.90 24.79 -2.64
C SER A 97 -32.05 25.41 -3.49
N SER A 98 -31.78 25.68 -4.75
CA SER A 98 -32.75 26.25 -5.73
C SER A 98 -33.50 25.18 -6.54
N LEU A 99 -33.37 23.90 -6.25
CA LEU A 99 -33.82 22.79 -7.11
C LEU A 99 -35.26 22.35 -6.88
N ASN A 100 -36.08 23.06 -6.12
CA ASN A 100 -37.50 22.72 -5.99
C ASN A 100 -38.26 23.20 -7.21
N THR A 101 -38.64 22.28 -8.08
CA THR A 101 -39.49 22.54 -9.24
C THR A 101 -40.86 21.89 -9.07
N GLU A 102 -41.83 22.31 -9.87
CA GLU A 102 -43.15 21.72 -9.88
C GLU A 102 -43.22 20.24 -10.31
N ASN A 103 -42.09 19.67 -10.79
CA ASN A 103 -42.02 18.34 -11.42
C ASN A 103 -41.33 17.27 -10.59
N TYR A 104 -40.58 17.62 -9.55
CA TYR A 104 -39.87 16.67 -8.70
C TYR A 104 -39.48 17.27 -7.34
N ILE A 105 -39.26 16.37 -6.35
CA ILE A 105 -38.75 16.74 -5.02
C ILE A 105 -37.28 16.26 -4.93
N VAL A 106 -36.40 17.12 -4.42
CA VAL A 106 -34.96 16.84 -4.28
C VAL A 106 -34.61 16.43 -2.85
N SER A 107 -33.87 15.36 -2.72
CA SER A 107 -33.33 14.93 -1.41
C SER A 107 -31.91 14.36 -1.53
N ARG A 108 -31.22 14.29 -0.39
CA ARG A 108 -29.89 13.63 -0.27
C ARG A 108 -29.94 12.58 0.84
N PRO A 109 -29.52 11.33 0.59
CA PRO A 109 -29.38 10.33 1.64
C PRO A 109 -28.29 10.75 2.64
N LYS A 110 -28.57 10.65 3.94
CA LYS A 110 -27.55 10.96 4.97
C LYS A 110 -26.30 10.08 4.87
N SER A 111 -26.47 8.83 4.47
CA SER A 111 -25.37 7.87 4.27
C SER A 111 -24.50 8.18 3.06
N ASN A 112 -25.08 8.84 2.04
CA ASN A 112 -24.45 9.14 0.76
C ASN A 112 -24.69 10.62 0.42
N PRO A 113 -23.97 11.56 1.07
CA PRO A 113 -24.20 13.00 0.90
C PRO A 113 -23.85 13.51 -0.51
N ASP A 114 -23.16 12.71 -1.29
CA ASP A 114 -22.75 12.92 -2.68
C ASP A 114 -23.62 12.15 -3.69
N VAL A 115 -24.86 11.88 -3.30
CA VAL A 115 -25.93 11.36 -4.16
C VAL A 115 -27.16 12.27 -4.04
N VAL A 116 -27.80 12.61 -5.16
CA VAL A 116 -29.05 13.35 -5.23
C VAL A 116 -30.15 12.41 -5.70
N ILE A 117 -31.30 12.44 -5.01
CA ILE A 117 -32.50 11.71 -5.37
C ILE A 117 -33.52 12.73 -5.87
N LEU A 118 -34.06 12.49 -7.06
CA LEU A 118 -35.20 13.21 -7.60
C LEU A 118 -36.42 12.30 -7.49
N GLU A 119 -37.37 12.64 -6.62
CA GLU A 119 -38.67 11.98 -6.54
C GLU A 119 -39.57 12.65 -7.55
N LEU A 120 -39.96 11.91 -8.59
CA LEU A 120 -40.72 12.42 -9.71
C LEU A 120 -42.21 12.46 -9.36
N LEU A 121 -42.85 13.58 -9.59
CA LEU A 121 -44.36 13.68 -9.40
C LEU A 121 -45.12 12.84 -10.43
N GLU A 122 -44.53 12.66 -11.62
CA GLU A 122 -45.03 11.72 -12.61
C GLU A 122 -43.93 10.71 -12.91
N PRO A 123 -44.12 9.41 -12.66
CA PRO A 123 -43.15 8.36 -12.92
C PRO A 123 -42.80 8.24 -14.41
N ILE A 124 -41.55 7.75 -14.67
CA ILE A 124 -41.15 7.41 -16.04
C ILE A 124 -41.61 5.98 -16.31
N ALA A 125 -42.56 5.82 -17.20
CA ALA A 125 -43.12 4.51 -17.56
C ALA A 125 -42.06 3.61 -18.22
N PRO A 126 -42.23 2.28 -18.19
CA PRO A 126 -41.38 1.34 -18.92
C PRO A 126 -41.27 1.71 -20.41
N GLN A 127 -40.08 1.55 -20.97
CA GLN A 127 -39.76 1.79 -22.39
C GLN A 127 -40.07 3.22 -22.86
N THR A 128 -40.04 4.21 -21.96
CA THR A 128 -40.26 5.63 -22.28
C THR A 128 -39.07 6.47 -21.82
N SER A 129 -39.09 7.74 -22.23
CA SER A 129 -38.07 8.72 -21.79
C SER A 129 -38.73 9.98 -21.24
N ARG A 130 -38.04 10.70 -20.37
CA ARG A 130 -38.43 11.98 -19.80
C ARG A 130 -37.23 12.88 -19.57
N SER A 131 -37.38 14.16 -19.95
CA SER A 131 -36.36 15.18 -19.68
C SER A 131 -36.65 15.89 -18.36
N VAL A 132 -35.58 16.16 -17.61
CA VAL A 132 -35.54 16.90 -16.35
C VAL A 132 -34.53 18.02 -16.47
N ASN A 133 -34.95 19.26 -16.18
CA ASN A 133 -34.07 20.43 -16.18
C ASN A 133 -33.69 20.79 -14.76
N ILE A 134 -32.37 21.02 -14.55
CA ILE A 134 -31.78 21.30 -13.25
C ILE A 134 -30.80 22.45 -13.38
N THR A 135 -30.88 23.47 -12.52
CA THR A 135 -29.88 24.54 -12.43
C THR A 135 -29.25 24.52 -11.05
N TYR A 136 -27.94 24.49 -10.96
CA TYR A 136 -27.23 24.41 -9.70
C TYR A 136 -25.83 25.03 -9.81
N LYS A 137 -25.15 25.20 -8.66
CA LYS A 137 -23.79 25.71 -8.59
C LYS A 137 -22.87 24.66 -8.01
N VAL A 138 -21.65 24.60 -8.52
CA VAL A 138 -20.57 23.75 -7.99
C VAL A 138 -19.40 24.62 -7.59
N LYS A 139 -19.10 24.64 -6.29
CA LYS A 139 -17.85 25.19 -5.75
C LYS A 139 -16.72 24.22 -6.05
N ILE A 140 -15.67 24.67 -6.74
CA ILE A 140 -14.55 23.82 -7.13
C ILE A 140 -13.57 23.72 -5.96
N PRO A 141 -13.15 22.51 -5.52
CA PRO A 141 -12.13 22.33 -4.49
C PRO A 141 -10.72 22.71 -5.01
N LEU A 142 -9.75 22.82 -4.10
CA LEU A 142 -8.34 22.87 -4.50
C LEU A 142 -7.86 21.50 -5.00
N ASP A 143 -6.95 21.51 -5.96
CA ASP A 143 -6.38 20.28 -6.54
C ASP A 143 -5.45 19.52 -5.58
N ASP A 144 -4.98 20.16 -4.51
CA ASP A 144 -4.17 19.58 -3.43
C ASP A 144 -4.78 18.30 -2.82
N PHE A 145 -6.08 18.11 -2.88
CA PHE A 145 -6.78 17.00 -2.23
C PHE A 145 -6.68 15.69 -3.01
N THR A 146 -6.97 15.79 -4.30
CA THR A 146 -7.02 14.62 -5.19
C THR A 146 -6.24 14.83 -6.47
N GLY A 147 -5.72 16.04 -6.67
CA GLY A 147 -5.10 16.49 -7.88
C GLY A 147 -6.10 16.95 -8.95
N TYR A 148 -7.37 17.08 -8.62
CA TYR A 148 -8.44 17.68 -9.42
C TYR A 148 -9.06 18.82 -8.64
N GLY A 149 -9.29 19.94 -9.30
CA GLY A 149 -9.77 21.17 -8.72
C GLY A 149 -9.04 22.39 -9.32
N LYS A 150 -8.98 23.49 -8.57
CA LYS A 150 -8.19 24.68 -8.91
C LYS A 150 -6.74 24.47 -8.48
N SER A 151 -5.81 24.64 -9.40
CA SER A 151 -4.37 24.55 -9.15
C SER A 151 -3.78 25.85 -8.61
N SER A 152 -2.53 25.80 -8.11
CA SER A 152 -1.74 27.00 -7.74
C SER A 152 -1.52 27.96 -8.89
N ASP A 153 -1.54 27.49 -10.13
CA ASP A 153 -1.31 28.26 -11.36
C ASP A 153 -2.61 28.89 -11.90
N ASN A 154 -3.68 28.91 -11.09
CA ASN A 154 -5.01 29.39 -11.44
C ASN A 154 -5.65 28.68 -12.64
N GLU A 155 -5.28 27.43 -12.86
CA GLU A 155 -5.89 26.54 -13.83
C GLU A 155 -6.88 25.58 -13.13
N TYR A 156 -7.78 24.99 -13.90
CA TYR A 156 -8.81 24.09 -13.39
C TYR A 156 -8.73 22.73 -14.07
N LEU A 157 -8.53 21.68 -13.30
CA LEU A 157 -8.57 20.30 -13.77
C LEU A 157 -9.80 19.63 -13.14
N LEU A 158 -10.86 19.44 -13.91
CA LEU A 158 -12.15 18.99 -13.39
C LEU A 158 -12.46 17.53 -13.74
N LYS A 159 -12.88 16.80 -12.72
CA LYS A 159 -13.38 15.42 -12.78
C LYS A 159 -14.52 15.29 -11.76
N TYR A 160 -15.64 14.64 -12.12
CA TYR A 160 -16.82 14.53 -11.25
C TYR A 160 -17.43 15.88 -10.83
N TRP A 161 -17.53 16.82 -11.77
CA TRP A 161 -17.90 18.19 -11.52
C TRP A 161 -19.37 18.51 -11.84
N TYR A 162 -20.16 17.54 -12.30
CA TYR A 162 -21.60 17.69 -12.66
C TYR A 162 -22.39 16.49 -12.14
N LEU A 163 -23.73 16.62 -12.13
CA LEU A 163 -24.67 15.56 -11.71
C LEU A 163 -24.75 14.49 -12.81
N HIS A 164 -24.39 13.26 -12.49
CA HIS A 164 -24.35 12.16 -13.45
C HIS A 164 -25.42 11.12 -13.13
N PRO A 165 -26.25 10.64 -14.12
CA PRO A 165 -27.21 9.58 -13.89
C PRO A 165 -26.55 8.30 -13.33
N ALA A 166 -27.11 7.76 -12.25
CA ALA A 166 -26.73 6.46 -11.75
C ALA A 166 -27.19 5.35 -12.69
N PRO A 167 -26.46 4.22 -12.84
CA PRO A 167 -26.94 3.09 -13.62
C PRO A 167 -28.14 2.40 -12.95
N PHE A 168 -29.08 1.95 -13.76
CA PHE A 168 -30.17 1.06 -13.35
C PHE A 168 -29.88 -0.34 -13.90
N VAL A 169 -29.56 -1.29 -13.01
CA VAL A 169 -29.11 -2.64 -13.40
C VAL A 169 -29.86 -3.67 -12.55
N ASN A 170 -30.38 -4.72 -13.20
CA ASN A 170 -31.11 -5.82 -12.54
C ASN A 170 -32.29 -5.36 -11.65
N GLY A 171 -32.98 -4.28 -12.04
CA GLY A 171 -34.16 -3.79 -11.31
C GLY A 171 -33.84 -2.82 -10.18
N GLU A 172 -32.56 -2.44 -9.99
CA GLU A 172 -32.12 -1.56 -8.90
C GLU A 172 -31.18 -0.46 -9.39
N TRP A 173 -31.24 0.72 -8.76
CA TRP A 173 -30.32 1.81 -8.96
C TRP A 173 -28.98 1.52 -8.29
N GLN A 174 -27.88 1.64 -9.03
CA GLN A 174 -26.53 1.43 -8.55
C GLN A 174 -25.88 2.77 -8.21
N PHE A 175 -25.71 3.04 -6.92
CA PHE A 175 -25.07 4.26 -6.45
C PHE A 175 -24.25 4.02 -5.17
N TYR A 176 -23.20 4.79 -5.02
CA TYR A 176 -22.36 4.80 -3.82
C TYR A 176 -21.56 6.10 -3.74
N SER A 177 -21.11 6.42 -2.53
CA SER A 177 -20.30 7.60 -2.29
C SER A 177 -18.91 7.52 -2.88
N HIS A 178 -18.38 8.67 -3.26
CA HIS A 178 -17.01 8.85 -3.69
C HIS A 178 -16.03 8.47 -2.56
N LYS A 179 -15.14 7.54 -2.81
CA LYS A 179 -14.02 7.16 -1.94
C LYS A 179 -12.72 6.98 -2.71
N ASP A 180 -12.79 6.79 -4.01
CA ASP A 180 -11.64 6.60 -4.90
C ASP A 180 -11.88 7.26 -6.26
N LEU A 181 -10.81 7.77 -6.89
CA LEU A 181 -10.90 8.43 -8.20
C LEU A 181 -11.20 7.48 -9.37
N ASN A 182 -11.03 6.18 -9.18
CA ASN A 182 -11.03 5.22 -10.27
C ASN A 182 -12.15 4.19 -10.19
N ASP A 183 -13.05 4.28 -9.19
CA ASP A 183 -14.14 3.34 -9.01
C ASP A 183 -15.53 3.90 -9.38
N PHE A 184 -15.59 5.05 -10.06
CA PHE A 184 -16.83 5.65 -10.51
C PHE A 184 -17.57 4.72 -11.48
N TYR A 185 -18.87 4.55 -11.26
CA TYR A 185 -19.76 3.78 -12.11
C TYR A 185 -21.00 4.60 -12.44
N GLY A 186 -21.01 5.22 -13.61
CA GLY A 186 -22.10 6.04 -14.11
C GLY A 186 -22.83 5.37 -15.27
N ALA A 187 -24.07 5.75 -15.51
CA ALA A 187 -24.83 5.28 -16.67
C ALA A 187 -24.21 5.81 -17.98
N PRO A 188 -24.15 5.01 -19.06
CA PRO A 188 -23.76 5.51 -20.36
C PRO A 188 -24.67 6.66 -20.79
N THR A 189 -24.05 7.81 -21.11
CA THR A 189 -24.79 9.05 -21.38
C THR A 189 -24.18 9.75 -22.59
N GLN A 190 -25.03 10.09 -23.56
CA GLN A 190 -24.67 10.97 -24.67
C GLN A 190 -24.67 12.41 -24.17
N MET A 191 -23.53 13.09 -24.31
CA MET A 191 -23.36 14.43 -23.73
C MET A 191 -23.14 15.48 -24.81
N SER A 192 -23.70 16.67 -24.57
CA SER A 192 -23.37 17.92 -25.23
C SER A 192 -23.08 18.97 -24.16
N ILE A 193 -21.87 19.55 -24.18
CA ILE A 193 -21.40 20.49 -23.14
C ILE A 193 -21.02 21.83 -23.80
N SER A 194 -21.79 22.87 -23.54
CA SER A 194 -21.47 24.24 -23.88
C SER A 194 -20.76 24.90 -22.70
N VAL A 195 -19.52 25.31 -22.90
CA VAL A 195 -18.63 25.86 -21.86
C VAL A 195 -18.32 27.31 -22.13
N HIS A 196 -18.45 28.16 -21.11
CA HIS A 196 -18.13 29.58 -21.16
C HIS A 196 -17.12 29.93 -20.06
N VAL A 197 -15.90 30.34 -20.45
CA VAL A 197 -14.80 30.69 -19.54
C VAL A 197 -14.27 32.08 -19.81
N PRO A 198 -13.64 32.79 -18.85
CA PRO A 198 -12.94 34.05 -19.10
C PRO A 198 -11.93 33.92 -20.23
N SER A 199 -11.71 35.02 -20.99
CA SER A 199 -10.85 35.01 -22.19
C SER A 199 -9.39 34.58 -21.94
N ARG A 200 -8.87 34.71 -20.69
CA ARG A 200 -7.55 34.20 -20.30
C ARG A 200 -7.43 32.67 -20.30
N LEU A 201 -8.58 31.96 -20.26
CA LEU A 201 -8.61 30.49 -20.16
C LEU A 201 -9.09 29.86 -21.47
N LYS A 202 -8.45 28.76 -21.82
CA LYS A 202 -8.87 27.87 -22.91
C LYS A 202 -9.42 26.56 -22.31
N ALA A 203 -10.48 26.01 -22.91
CA ALA A 203 -11.08 24.78 -22.47
C ALA A 203 -10.67 23.58 -23.33
N ILE A 204 -10.36 22.46 -22.66
CA ILE A 204 -10.10 21.17 -23.30
C ILE A 204 -10.94 20.11 -22.57
N SER A 205 -11.47 19.14 -23.30
CA SER A 205 -12.29 18.07 -22.73
C SER A 205 -11.85 16.68 -23.20
N SER A 206 -12.24 15.67 -22.42
CA SER A 206 -12.14 14.25 -22.84
C SER A 206 -13.19 13.88 -23.90
N LEU A 207 -14.13 14.78 -24.19
CA LEU A 207 -15.11 14.69 -25.30
C LEU A 207 -14.55 15.40 -26.53
N LYS A 208 -15.14 15.13 -27.69
CA LYS A 208 -14.75 15.76 -28.95
C LYS A 208 -15.16 17.24 -28.97
N MET A 209 -14.25 18.13 -29.33
CA MET A 209 -14.55 19.54 -29.58
C MET A 209 -15.25 19.70 -30.94
N ILE A 210 -16.42 20.31 -30.95
CA ILE A 210 -17.22 20.56 -32.15
C ILE A 210 -16.99 21.99 -32.65
N THR A 211 -17.08 22.97 -31.73
CA THR A 211 -16.88 24.39 -32.07
C THR A 211 -16.13 25.11 -30.96
N GLN A 212 -15.41 26.14 -31.37
CA GLN A 212 -14.72 27.08 -30.49
C GLN A 212 -14.97 28.52 -31.00
N VAL A 213 -15.33 29.43 -30.13
CA VAL A 213 -15.52 30.85 -30.42
C VAL A 213 -14.78 31.66 -29.36
N GLU A 214 -13.78 32.41 -29.79
CA GLU A 214 -13.02 33.30 -28.90
C GLU A 214 -13.57 34.72 -29.02
N GLN A 215 -13.81 35.39 -27.91
CA GLN A 215 -14.30 36.77 -27.81
C GLN A 215 -13.44 37.56 -26.83
N GLU A 216 -13.50 38.87 -26.89
CA GLU A 216 -12.65 39.76 -26.02
C GLU A 216 -12.77 39.43 -24.54
N ASN A 217 -13.96 39.13 -24.04
CA ASN A 217 -14.19 38.92 -22.61
C ASN A 217 -14.43 37.46 -22.22
N ARG A 218 -14.75 36.57 -23.17
CA ARG A 218 -15.14 35.20 -22.86
C ARG A 218 -14.93 34.24 -24.03
N ASN A 219 -14.36 33.08 -23.76
CA ASN A 219 -14.22 32.01 -24.73
C ASN A 219 -15.37 31.02 -24.55
N SER A 220 -15.89 30.52 -25.66
CA SER A 220 -17.01 29.58 -25.70
C SER A 220 -16.62 28.31 -26.49
N TYR A 221 -16.94 27.14 -25.95
CA TYR A 221 -16.61 25.85 -26.53
C TYR A 221 -17.82 24.93 -26.51
N LEU A 222 -17.97 24.10 -27.53
CA LEU A 222 -18.94 23.02 -27.57
C LEU A 222 -18.22 21.67 -27.67
N PHE A 223 -18.50 20.77 -26.73
CA PHE A 223 -17.96 19.41 -26.70
C PHE A 223 -19.10 18.38 -26.75
N GLU A 224 -18.91 17.30 -27.53
CA GLU A 224 -19.91 16.22 -27.64
C GLU A 224 -19.25 14.86 -27.59
N GLY A 225 -20.00 13.85 -27.09
CA GLY A 225 -19.57 12.47 -27.09
C GLY A 225 -20.30 11.60 -26.10
N LEU A 226 -20.08 10.29 -26.21
CA LEU A 226 -20.62 9.29 -25.29
C LEU A 226 -19.62 9.03 -24.16
N THR A 227 -20.11 8.99 -22.93
CA THR A 227 -19.32 8.58 -21.77
C THR A 227 -20.11 7.79 -20.75
N SER A 228 -19.51 6.75 -20.18
CA SER A 228 -19.95 6.04 -18.97
C SER A 228 -19.13 6.41 -17.74
N SER A 229 -18.16 7.30 -17.90
CA SER A 229 -17.36 7.91 -16.84
C SER A 229 -17.62 9.42 -16.81
N SER A 230 -17.11 10.12 -15.81
CA SER A 230 -17.17 11.58 -15.81
C SER A 230 -16.38 12.18 -16.98
N ALA A 231 -16.99 13.10 -17.73
CA ALA A 231 -16.31 13.92 -18.70
C ALA A 231 -15.26 14.79 -17.98
N ARG A 232 -13.99 14.65 -18.35
CA ARG A 232 -12.92 15.54 -17.86
C ARG A 232 -12.99 16.87 -18.59
N LEU A 233 -12.83 17.95 -17.87
CA LEU A 233 -12.87 19.30 -18.40
C LEU A 233 -11.73 20.10 -17.77
N TYR A 234 -10.84 20.64 -18.58
CA TYR A 234 -9.68 21.42 -18.12
C TYR A 234 -9.80 22.85 -18.64
N PHE A 235 -9.54 23.81 -17.77
CA PHE A 235 -9.45 25.23 -18.12
C PHE A 235 -8.00 25.67 -17.85
N LEU A 236 -7.27 25.98 -18.91
CA LEU A 236 -5.84 26.19 -18.91
C LEU A 236 -5.53 27.56 -19.50
N GLU A 237 -4.46 28.22 -19.09
CA GLU A 237 -3.98 29.46 -19.70
C GLU A 237 -3.44 29.20 -21.12
N SER A 238 -2.76 28.06 -21.33
CA SER A 238 -2.34 27.60 -22.65
C SER A 238 -2.65 26.14 -22.86
N THR A 239 -3.03 25.78 -24.06
CA THR A 239 -3.22 24.40 -24.52
C THR A 239 -2.05 23.87 -25.35
N ASP A 240 -0.96 24.64 -25.49
CA ASP A 240 0.18 24.30 -26.35
C ASP A 240 0.94 23.05 -25.88
N GLY A 241 0.80 22.69 -24.59
CA GLY A 241 1.30 21.42 -24.04
C GLY A 241 0.61 20.17 -24.61
N PHE A 242 -0.62 20.31 -25.10
CA PHE A 242 -1.38 19.21 -25.71
C PHE A 242 -1.05 19.09 -27.19
N LYS A 243 -0.38 18.00 -27.56
CA LYS A 243 0.00 17.68 -28.94
C LYS A 243 -0.98 16.67 -29.52
N ARG A 244 -1.30 16.79 -30.81
CA ARG A 244 -2.12 15.85 -31.54
C ARG A 244 -1.22 14.96 -32.40
N TYR A 245 -1.38 13.65 -32.24
CA TYR A 245 -0.70 12.61 -33.01
C TYR A 245 -1.74 11.83 -33.80
N SER A 246 -1.65 11.86 -35.13
CA SER A 246 -2.50 11.08 -36.00
C SER A 246 -1.75 9.84 -36.49
N THR A 247 -2.31 8.69 -36.24
CA THR A 247 -1.78 7.38 -36.69
C THR A 247 -2.78 6.66 -37.59
N ASN A 248 -2.42 5.47 -38.09
CA ASN A 248 -3.33 4.65 -38.84
C ASN A 248 -4.52 4.16 -37.99
N GLN A 249 -4.32 4.01 -36.68
CA GLN A 249 -5.28 3.40 -35.74
C GLN A 249 -6.09 4.45 -34.98
N VAL A 250 -5.46 5.51 -34.49
CA VAL A 250 -6.06 6.51 -33.60
C VAL A 250 -5.52 7.92 -33.87
N ASP A 251 -6.32 8.91 -33.53
CA ASP A 251 -5.95 10.32 -33.39
C ASP A 251 -5.89 10.66 -31.91
N LEU A 252 -4.68 10.78 -31.36
CA LEU A 252 -4.44 11.00 -29.95
C LEU A 252 -4.09 12.44 -29.64
N THR A 253 -4.84 13.06 -28.74
CA THR A 253 -4.47 14.35 -28.12
C THR A 253 -3.93 14.10 -26.71
N THR A 254 -2.69 14.54 -26.44
CA THR A 254 -2.01 14.28 -25.16
C THR A 254 -0.98 15.34 -24.80
N ASP A 255 -0.79 15.57 -23.50
CA ASP A 255 0.31 16.35 -22.90
C ASP A 255 1.40 15.42 -22.29
N ILE A 256 1.26 14.09 -22.44
CA ILE A 256 2.35 13.17 -22.10
C ILE A 256 3.47 13.36 -23.11
N ASP A 257 4.57 13.95 -22.68
CA ASP A 257 5.73 14.25 -23.52
C ASP A 257 7.05 13.76 -22.90
N ASP A 258 8.05 13.66 -23.76
CA ASP A 258 9.47 13.45 -23.41
C ASP A 258 10.28 14.11 -24.52
N GLU A 259 10.93 15.22 -24.18
CA GLU A 259 11.70 16.02 -25.15
C GLU A 259 12.89 15.25 -25.75
N SER A 260 13.37 14.20 -25.06
CA SER A 260 14.46 13.36 -25.55
C SER A 260 14.04 12.40 -26.67
N VAL A 261 12.72 12.29 -26.94
CA VAL A 261 12.18 11.39 -27.96
C VAL A 261 11.67 12.18 -29.17
N PRO A 262 12.20 11.95 -30.38
CA PRO A 262 11.72 12.62 -31.59
C PRO A 262 10.23 12.38 -31.85
N THR A 263 9.54 13.36 -32.47
CA THR A 263 8.10 13.28 -32.74
C THR A 263 7.73 12.08 -33.59
N GLU A 264 8.54 11.77 -34.58
CA GLU A 264 8.35 10.62 -35.48
C GLU A 264 8.36 9.29 -34.67
N MET A 265 9.26 9.18 -33.72
CA MET A 265 9.33 8.00 -32.84
C MET A 265 8.12 7.91 -31.93
N LYS A 266 7.61 9.04 -31.42
CA LYS A 266 6.37 9.07 -30.61
C LYS A 266 5.19 8.54 -31.40
N VAL A 267 5.04 8.96 -32.67
CA VAL A 267 3.98 8.46 -33.58
C VAL A 267 4.12 6.95 -33.79
N VAL A 268 5.34 6.45 -34.03
CA VAL A 268 5.60 5.02 -34.19
C VAL A 268 5.22 4.22 -32.94
N PHE A 269 5.57 4.72 -31.75
CA PHE A 269 5.21 4.07 -30.50
C PHE A 269 3.68 4.04 -30.29
N ILE A 270 2.99 5.16 -30.53
CA ILE A 270 1.54 5.25 -30.41
C ILE A 270 0.84 4.29 -31.38
N ASP A 271 1.25 4.26 -32.65
CA ASP A 271 0.67 3.38 -33.67
C ASP A 271 0.90 1.89 -33.33
N ARG A 272 2.13 1.53 -32.88
CA ARG A 272 2.47 0.19 -32.42
C ARG A 272 1.62 -0.26 -31.25
N ILE A 273 1.44 0.60 -30.23
CA ILE A 273 0.61 0.31 -29.07
C ILE A 273 -0.85 0.14 -29.50
N ALA A 274 -1.38 1.07 -30.29
CA ALA A 274 -2.77 1.02 -30.73
C ALA A 274 -3.05 -0.22 -31.61
N SER A 275 -2.14 -0.58 -32.51
CA SER A 275 -2.22 -1.81 -33.29
C SER A 275 -2.23 -3.05 -32.40
N PHE A 276 -1.32 -3.11 -31.42
CA PHE A 276 -1.27 -4.21 -30.46
C PHE A 276 -2.57 -4.32 -29.64
N LEU A 277 -3.16 -3.19 -29.20
CA LEU A 277 -4.41 -3.20 -28.46
C LEU A 277 -5.59 -3.66 -29.32
N ASN A 278 -5.65 -3.25 -30.59
CA ASN A 278 -6.65 -3.74 -31.53
C ASN A 278 -6.56 -5.27 -31.70
N ASP A 279 -5.36 -5.80 -31.79
CA ASP A 279 -5.12 -7.23 -32.02
C ASP A 279 -5.40 -8.09 -30.76
N HIS A 280 -5.14 -7.58 -29.56
CA HIS A 280 -5.18 -8.36 -28.32
C HIS A 280 -6.38 -8.05 -27.41
N VAL A 281 -7.00 -6.87 -27.52
CA VAL A 281 -8.16 -6.46 -26.69
C VAL A 281 -9.40 -6.28 -27.54
N GLY A 282 -9.30 -5.56 -28.67
CA GLY A 282 -10.39 -5.24 -29.55
C GLY A 282 -10.28 -3.83 -30.14
N LYS A 283 -11.05 -3.52 -31.17
CA LYS A 283 -11.03 -2.21 -31.83
C LYS A 283 -11.43 -1.10 -30.88
N SER A 284 -10.71 0.02 -30.95
CA SER A 284 -11.09 1.22 -30.18
C SER A 284 -12.52 1.65 -30.48
N PRO A 285 -13.32 1.98 -29.42
CA PRO A 285 -14.69 2.49 -29.64
C PRO A 285 -14.71 3.86 -30.33
N SER A 286 -13.60 4.61 -30.24
CA SER A 286 -13.44 5.92 -30.87
C SER A 286 -12.07 6.00 -31.54
N ARG A 287 -12.01 6.63 -32.70
CA ARG A 287 -10.75 7.00 -33.35
C ARG A 287 -10.07 8.15 -32.64
N GLU A 288 -10.82 9.11 -32.09
CA GLU A 288 -10.30 10.26 -31.37
C GLU A 288 -10.16 9.91 -29.88
N LEU A 289 -8.95 10.00 -29.37
CA LEU A 289 -8.63 9.73 -27.96
C LEU A 289 -8.00 10.96 -27.30
N PHE A 290 -8.41 11.20 -26.06
CA PHE A 290 -7.81 12.22 -25.21
C PHE A 290 -7.20 11.56 -23.97
N ILE A 291 -5.90 11.78 -23.75
CA ILE A 291 -5.14 11.23 -22.62
C ILE A 291 -4.21 12.31 -22.06
N SER A 292 -4.43 12.74 -20.82
CA SER A 292 -3.56 13.69 -20.16
C SER A 292 -2.50 13.00 -19.28
N ASP A 293 -1.37 13.67 -19.04
CA ASP A 293 -0.38 13.25 -18.05
C ASP A 293 -1.01 13.12 -16.64
N LYS A 294 -2.01 13.96 -16.34
CA LYS A 294 -2.83 13.83 -15.14
C LYS A 294 -3.54 12.50 -15.05
N PHE A 295 -4.13 12.02 -16.14
CA PHE A 295 -4.75 10.71 -16.22
C PHE A 295 -3.75 9.57 -15.97
N TYR A 296 -2.55 9.67 -16.55
CA TYR A 296 -1.48 8.71 -16.28
C TYR A 296 -1.06 8.73 -14.80
N LYS A 297 -0.90 9.92 -14.19
CA LYS A 297 -0.49 10.09 -12.79
C LYS A 297 -1.48 9.56 -11.76
N GLU A 298 -2.75 9.34 -12.10
CA GLU A 298 -3.70 8.65 -11.22
C GLU A 298 -3.27 7.20 -10.91
N ASN A 299 -2.70 6.49 -11.89
CA ASN A 299 -2.24 5.11 -11.76
C ASN A 299 -0.97 4.88 -12.60
N PRO A 300 0.17 5.43 -12.18
CA PRO A 300 1.41 5.37 -12.95
C PRO A 300 2.05 3.98 -12.89
N VAL A 301 3.01 3.74 -13.76
CA VAL A 301 3.88 2.56 -13.69
C VAL A 301 4.76 2.66 -12.45
N TYR A 302 4.55 1.77 -11.50
CA TYR A 302 5.29 1.78 -10.23
C TYR A 302 6.80 1.60 -10.45
N GLY A 303 7.60 2.46 -9.83
CA GLY A 303 9.06 2.40 -9.86
C GLY A 303 9.71 3.03 -11.10
N LEU A 304 8.96 3.37 -12.16
CA LEU A 304 9.54 3.91 -13.39
C LEU A 304 10.21 5.29 -13.17
N SER A 305 9.64 6.12 -12.31
CA SER A 305 10.13 7.47 -11.98
C SER A 305 10.86 7.54 -10.63
N SER A 306 11.37 6.41 -10.12
CA SER A 306 12.02 6.37 -8.80
C SER A 306 13.46 6.87 -8.82
N LEU A 307 14.09 6.95 -9.99
CA LEU A 307 15.45 7.45 -10.16
C LEU A 307 15.41 8.93 -10.57
N PRO A 308 16.42 9.73 -10.20
CA PRO A 308 16.57 11.07 -10.71
C PRO A 308 16.59 11.10 -12.25
N SER A 309 16.06 12.15 -12.86
CA SER A 309 15.87 12.24 -14.33
C SER A 309 17.17 12.10 -15.12
N PHE A 310 18.31 12.48 -14.54
CA PHE A 310 19.63 12.35 -15.17
C PHE A 310 20.14 10.89 -15.18
N ILE A 311 19.51 9.97 -14.44
CA ILE A 311 19.83 8.54 -14.45
C ILE A 311 18.70 7.82 -15.19
N ASN A 312 18.84 7.66 -16.51
CA ASN A 312 17.93 6.82 -17.29
C ASN A 312 18.61 5.50 -17.67
N PRO A 313 18.33 4.41 -16.95
CA PRO A 313 18.97 3.12 -17.23
C PRO A 313 18.35 2.36 -18.41
N PHE A 314 17.22 2.84 -18.92
CA PHE A 314 16.46 2.14 -19.96
C PHE A 314 16.89 2.53 -21.38
N PRO A 315 16.53 1.76 -22.40
CA PRO A 315 16.71 2.16 -23.79
C PRO A 315 16.05 3.49 -24.11
N ALA A 316 16.58 4.20 -25.11
CA ALA A 316 16.01 5.48 -25.55
C ALA A 316 14.53 5.33 -25.94
N GLY A 317 13.70 6.23 -25.44
CA GLY A 317 12.24 6.22 -25.68
C GLY A 317 11.45 5.21 -24.87
N PHE A 318 12.07 4.21 -24.21
CA PHE A 318 11.36 3.18 -23.45
C PHE A 318 10.47 3.78 -22.34
N THR A 319 10.99 4.76 -21.60
CA THR A 319 10.23 5.41 -20.52
C THR A 319 8.96 6.08 -21.05
N TYR A 320 9.06 6.79 -22.17
CA TYR A 320 7.92 7.40 -22.85
C TYR A 320 6.93 6.32 -23.32
N GLU A 321 7.44 5.31 -24.02
CA GLU A 321 6.61 4.23 -24.57
C GLU A 321 5.82 3.49 -23.48
N ILE A 322 6.46 3.14 -22.36
CA ILE A 322 5.79 2.44 -21.25
C ILE A 322 4.76 3.31 -20.53
N LYS A 323 5.02 4.62 -20.39
CA LYS A 323 4.01 5.58 -19.91
C LYS A 323 2.80 5.59 -20.84
N MET A 324 3.05 5.75 -22.13
CA MET A 324 2.02 5.79 -23.16
C MET A 324 1.25 4.46 -23.23
N LEU A 325 1.95 3.32 -23.19
CA LEU A 325 1.34 1.99 -23.14
C LEU A 325 0.37 1.85 -21.96
N LYS A 326 0.81 2.26 -20.75
CA LYS A 326 -0.06 2.21 -19.57
C LYS A 326 -1.29 3.08 -19.71
N ALA A 327 -1.12 4.30 -20.21
CA ALA A 327 -2.20 5.28 -20.34
C ALA A 327 -3.19 4.87 -21.46
N LEU A 328 -2.69 4.46 -22.64
CA LEU A 328 -3.51 3.98 -23.74
C LEU A 328 -4.26 2.69 -23.38
N THR A 329 -3.58 1.68 -22.81
CA THR A 329 -4.22 0.42 -22.42
C THR A 329 -5.33 0.67 -21.41
N ARG A 330 -5.08 1.53 -20.41
CA ARG A 330 -6.09 1.90 -19.42
C ARG A 330 -7.28 2.60 -20.08
N LYS A 331 -7.03 3.60 -20.92
CA LYS A 331 -8.10 4.33 -21.63
C LYS A 331 -8.92 3.39 -22.52
N TRP A 332 -8.25 2.48 -23.23
CA TRP A 332 -8.87 1.50 -24.12
C TRP A 332 -9.82 0.57 -23.39
N VAL A 333 -9.34 -0.01 -22.28
CA VAL A 333 -10.13 -0.94 -21.48
C VAL A 333 -11.26 -0.20 -20.74
N GLU A 334 -11.01 1.02 -20.22
CA GLU A 334 -12.05 1.81 -19.54
C GLU A 334 -13.19 2.22 -20.47
N GLN A 335 -12.91 2.51 -21.75
CA GLN A 335 -13.93 2.86 -22.75
C GLN A 335 -14.64 1.64 -23.33
N GLY A 336 -13.91 0.53 -23.53
CA GLY A 336 -14.44 -0.63 -24.23
C GLY A 336 -15.05 -1.70 -23.33
N ILE A 337 -14.75 -1.72 -22.02
CA ILE A 337 -15.32 -2.68 -21.07
C ILE A 337 -16.14 -1.96 -20.00
N SER A 338 -17.46 -2.09 -20.05
CA SER A 338 -18.39 -1.59 -19.04
C SER A 338 -18.60 -2.63 -17.96
N THR A 339 -18.12 -2.36 -16.74
CA THR A 339 -18.29 -3.22 -15.55
C THR A 339 -18.58 -2.35 -14.33
N HIS A 340 -19.11 -2.94 -13.25
CA HIS A 340 -19.21 -2.27 -11.96
C HIS A 340 -17.79 -2.04 -11.40
N ASN A 341 -17.27 -0.82 -11.55
CA ASN A 341 -15.84 -0.51 -11.33
C ASN A 341 -15.34 -0.78 -9.90
N ARG A 342 -16.21 -0.77 -8.90
CA ARG A 342 -15.85 -1.08 -7.50
C ARG A 342 -15.81 -2.58 -7.24
N ASP A 343 -16.83 -3.31 -7.65
CA ASP A 343 -16.97 -4.73 -7.33
C ASP A 343 -16.21 -5.63 -8.30
N GLU A 344 -16.15 -5.26 -9.59
CA GLU A 344 -15.41 -5.94 -10.65
C GLU A 344 -14.03 -5.32 -10.91
N TYR A 345 -13.48 -4.65 -9.91
CA TYR A 345 -12.19 -3.94 -10.00
C TYR A 345 -11.06 -4.84 -10.50
N TRP A 346 -11.00 -6.08 -9.97
CA TRP A 346 -9.97 -7.05 -10.33
C TRP A 346 -9.94 -7.41 -11.82
N LEU A 347 -11.14 -7.57 -12.43
CA LEU A 347 -11.26 -8.00 -13.83
C LEU A 347 -10.68 -6.95 -14.77
N LYS A 348 -11.13 -5.71 -14.63
CA LYS A 348 -10.66 -4.61 -15.47
C LYS A 348 -9.17 -4.33 -15.27
N GLN A 349 -8.70 -4.26 -14.03
CA GLN A 349 -7.29 -4.03 -13.73
C GLN A 349 -6.40 -5.22 -14.12
N GLY A 350 -6.90 -6.44 -13.95
CA GLY A 350 -6.24 -7.66 -14.40
C GLY A 350 -6.01 -7.67 -15.92
N ILE A 351 -7.04 -7.33 -16.69
CA ILE A 351 -6.94 -7.22 -18.16
C ILE A 351 -5.91 -6.15 -18.56
N ILE A 352 -5.94 -4.96 -17.92
CA ILE A 352 -4.99 -3.88 -18.22
C ILE A 352 -3.55 -4.35 -18.01
N ILE A 353 -3.24 -4.92 -16.85
CA ILE A 353 -1.87 -5.33 -16.52
C ILE A 353 -1.45 -6.56 -17.34
N HIS A 354 -2.36 -7.53 -17.57
CA HIS A 354 -2.09 -8.68 -18.42
C HIS A 354 -1.72 -8.27 -19.86
N THR A 355 -2.46 -7.33 -20.44
CA THR A 355 -2.18 -6.77 -21.77
C THR A 355 -0.81 -6.09 -21.81
N ILE A 356 -0.46 -5.32 -20.76
CA ILE A 356 0.86 -4.68 -20.65
C ILE A 356 1.96 -5.72 -20.53
N MET A 357 1.77 -6.78 -19.74
CA MET A 357 2.73 -7.89 -19.62
C MET A 357 3.00 -8.54 -20.97
N LYS A 358 1.95 -8.84 -21.74
CA LYS A 358 2.09 -9.42 -23.10
C LYS A 358 2.84 -8.48 -24.05
N TYR A 359 2.55 -7.18 -24.02
CA TYR A 359 3.29 -6.21 -24.83
C TYR A 359 4.79 -6.22 -24.49
N GLN A 360 5.12 -6.21 -23.21
CA GLN A 360 6.51 -6.23 -22.75
C GLN A 360 7.23 -7.53 -23.11
N GLU A 361 6.56 -8.68 -23.06
CA GLU A 361 7.09 -9.97 -23.49
C GLU A 361 7.37 -10.01 -24.99
N GLN A 362 6.51 -9.39 -25.80
CA GLN A 362 6.66 -9.36 -27.23
C GLN A 362 7.78 -8.43 -27.71
N TYR A 363 7.86 -7.21 -27.12
CA TYR A 363 8.77 -6.17 -27.63
C TYR A 363 10.04 -6.00 -26.77
N TYR A 364 10.00 -6.40 -25.49
CA TYR A 364 11.09 -6.23 -24.54
C TYR A 364 11.37 -7.47 -23.68
N PRO A 365 11.47 -8.70 -24.27
CA PRO A 365 11.51 -9.97 -23.52
C PRO A 365 12.70 -10.07 -22.55
N ASN A 366 13.82 -9.45 -22.91
CA ASN A 366 15.09 -9.53 -22.15
C ASN A 366 15.39 -8.29 -21.31
N LEU A 367 14.47 -7.32 -21.26
CA LEU A 367 14.70 -6.09 -20.50
C LEU A 367 14.70 -6.40 -19.01
N LYS A 368 15.79 -6.04 -18.32
CA LYS A 368 15.92 -6.19 -16.88
C LYS A 368 15.27 -5.03 -16.12
N ILE A 369 14.86 -5.29 -14.87
CA ILE A 369 14.19 -4.29 -14.01
C ILE A 369 15.03 -3.02 -13.79
N GLY A 370 16.35 -3.15 -13.68
CA GLY A 370 17.29 -2.04 -13.56
C GLY A 370 17.87 -1.55 -14.88
N GLY A 371 17.36 -2.00 -16.03
CA GLY A 371 17.91 -1.65 -17.35
C GLY A 371 19.42 -1.89 -17.43
N LYS A 372 20.16 -0.95 -17.99
CA LYS A 372 21.63 -1.00 -18.11
C LYS A 372 22.38 -1.06 -16.76
N LEU A 373 21.77 -0.52 -15.67
CA LEU A 373 22.39 -0.62 -14.34
C LEU A 373 22.49 -2.06 -13.86
N SER A 374 21.62 -2.96 -14.33
CA SER A 374 21.66 -4.38 -13.99
C SER A 374 22.96 -5.07 -14.42
N ASP A 375 23.65 -4.55 -15.42
CA ASP A 375 24.90 -5.10 -15.95
C ASP A 375 26.16 -4.46 -15.34
N PHE A 376 25.98 -3.43 -14.50
CA PHE A 376 27.08 -2.76 -13.81
C PHE A 376 27.81 -3.72 -12.87
N TRP A 377 29.14 -3.70 -12.86
CA TRP A 377 29.98 -4.67 -12.15
C TRP A 377 29.64 -4.85 -10.66
N GLY A 378 29.27 -3.78 -9.97
CA GLY A 378 28.91 -3.78 -8.55
C GLY A 378 27.46 -4.27 -8.27
N ILE A 379 26.63 -4.37 -9.28
CA ILE A 379 25.21 -4.70 -9.16
C ILE A 379 24.86 -6.03 -9.81
N ARG A 380 25.54 -6.39 -10.92
CA ARG A 380 25.23 -7.59 -11.72
C ARG A 380 25.27 -8.92 -10.95
N GLY A 381 25.96 -8.94 -9.81
CA GLY A 381 26.03 -10.12 -8.94
C GLY A 381 24.80 -10.36 -8.09
N PHE A 382 23.89 -9.40 -7.97
CA PHE A 382 22.66 -9.55 -7.20
C PHE A 382 21.56 -10.19 -8.03
N ASN A 383 20.78 -11.10 -7.43
CA ASN A 383 19.67 -11.76 -8.11
C ASN A 383 18.59 -10.74 -8.53
N VAL A 384 18.35 -9.70 -7.71
CA VAL A 384 17.39 -8.63 -8.05
C VAL A 384 17.75 -7.93 -9.36
N SER A 385 19.04 -7.82 -9.70
CA SER A 385 19.48 -7.19 -10.95
C SER A 385 19.19 -8.05 -12.19
N GLN A 386 19.01 -9.35 -12.01
CA GLN A 386 18.73 -10.29 -13.08
C GLN A 386 17.25 -10.44 -13.39
N LEU A 387 16.36 -9.91 -12.52
CA LEU A 387 14.92 -9.93 -12.76
C LEU A 387 14.59 -9.22 -14.08
N ARG A 388 13.77 -9.85 -14.90
CA ARG A 388 13.16 -9.21 -16.07
C ARG A 388 12.15 -8.16 -15.61
N PHE A 389 11.83 -7.24 -16.49
CA PHE A 389 10.92 -6.15 -16.18
C PHE A 389 9.53 -6.63 -15.75
N ASN A 390 9.05 -7.76 -16.28
CA ASN A 390 7.78 -8.36 -15.90
C ASN A 390 7.83 -9.12 -14.56
N ASP A 391 8.98 -9.60 -14.12
CA ASP A 391 9.10 -10.34 -12.85
C ASP A 391 8.74 -9.47 -11.64
N ARG A 392 8.76 -8.12 -11.79
CA ARG A 392 8.33 -7.17 -10.75
C ARG A 392 6.88 -7.37 -10.31
N TYR A 393 6.00 -7.83 -11.19
CA TYR A 393 4.59 -8.04 -10.86
C TYR A 393 4.43 -9.14 -9.81
N ALA A 394 5.07 -10.28 -10.02
CA ALA A 394 5.12 -11.37 -9.06
C ALA A 394 5.81 -10.96 -7.75
N PHE A 395 6.94 -10.26 -7.83
CA PHE A 395 7.69 -9.81 -6.66
C PHE A 395 6.89 -8.85 -5.76
N LEU A 396 6.23 -7.85 -6.35
CA LEU A 396 5.44 -6.86 -5.60
C LEU A 396 4.16 -7.47 -5.02
N TYR A 397 3.52 -8.42 -5.72
CA TYR A 397 2.41 -9.18 -5.18
C TYR A 397 2.85 -10.05 -3.97
N LEU A 398 3.97 -10.77 -4.09
CA LEU A 398 4.49 -11.60 -3.02
C LEU A 398 4.78 -10.82 -1.74
N ASN A 399 5.09 -9.53 -1.82
CA ASN A 399 5.33 -8.71 -0.64
C ASN A 399 4.12 -8.70 0.31
N THR A 400 2.91 -8.47 -0.19
CA THR A 400 1.68 -8.51 0.64
C THR A 400 1.40 -9.91 1.16
N LYS A 401 1.65 -10.92 0.34
CA LYS A 401 1.48 -12.33 0.71
C LYS A 401 2.38 -12.72 1.88
N ARG A 402 3.65 -12.31 1.83
CA ARG A 402 4.66 -12.57 2.86
C ARG A 402 4.38 -11.80 4.16
N LEU A 403 3.75 -10.64 4.07
CA LEU A 403 3.33 -9.84 5.22
C LEU A 403 1.96 -10.24 5.79
N ASN A 404 1.30 -11.25 5.21
CA ASN A 404 -0.06 -11.67 5.56
C ASN A 404 -1.11 -10.54 5.38
N LEU A 405 -0.88 -9.63 4.42
CA LEU A 405 -1.77 -8.50 4.11
C LEU A 405 -2.53 -8.68 2.78
N ASP A 406 -2.44 -9.86 2.19
CA ASP A 406 -3.11 -10.18 0.94
C ASP A 406 -4.62 -10.16 1.09
N GLN A 407 -5.33 -9.69 0.07
CA GLN A 407 -6.79 -9.69 -0.01
C GLN A 407 -7.24 -10.46 -1.24
N ALA A 408 -8.47 -10.96 -1.23
CA ALA A 408 -9.05 -11.63 -2.38
C ALA A 408 -9.21 -10.63 -3.55
N PRO A 409 -8.94 -11.02 -4.80
CA PRO A 409 -9.12 -10.12 -5.95
C PRO A 409 -10.51 -9.52 -6.07
N ASN A 410 -11.56 -10.27 -5.78
CA ASN A 410 -12.96 -9.81 -5.81
C ASN A 410 -13.38 -8.94 -4.62
N THR A 411 -12.43 -8.57 -3.74
CA THR A 411 -12.72 -7.58 -2.69
C THR A 411 -13.05 -6.23 -3.33
N PRO A 412 -14.17 -5.58 -2.97
CA PRO A 412 -14.52 -4.26 -3.49
C PRO A 412 -13.39 -3.25 -3.34
N ALA A 413 -13.17 -2.42 -4.36
CA ALA A 413 -12.01 -1.51 -4.43
C ALA A 413 -11.90 -0.59 -3.20
N ASP A 414 -13.04 -0.13 -2.64
CA ASP A 414 -13.10 0.74 -1.46
C ASP A 414 -12.73 0.03 -0.14
N SER A 415 -12.71 -1.30 -0.13
CA SER A 415 -12.35 -2.13 1.02
C SER A 415 -10.91 -2.65 0.96
N LEU A 416 -10.20 -2.37 -0.12
CA LEU A 416 -8.80 -2.76 -0.29
C LEU A 416 -7.85 -1.85 0.49
N LEU A 417 -6.76 -2.43 1.00
CA LEU A 417 -5.59 -1.66 1.39
C LEU A 417 -5.04 -0.91 0.17
N LYS A 418 -4.51 0.29 0.38
CA LYS A 418 -3.97 1.13 -0.72
C LYS A 418 -2.95 0.39 -1.59
N TYR A 419 -2.02 -0.35 -0.98
CA TYR A 419 -1.05 -1.16 -1.71
C TYR A 419 -1.72 -2.28 -2.52
N ASN A 420 -2.71 -2.96 -1.94
CA ASN A 420 -3.46 -4.01 -2.63
C ASN A 420 -4.25 -3.43 -3.80
N GLN A 421 -4.93 -2.32 -3.62
CA GLN A 421 -5.66 -1.65 -4.68
C GLN A 421 -4.76 -1.21 -5.83
N GLN A 422 -3.64 -0.55 -5.54
CA GLN A 422 -2.77 0.00 -6.59
C GLN A 422 -1.86 -1.02 -7.28
N LEU A 423 -1.45 -2.07 -6.56
CA LEU A 423 -0.42 -3.00 -7.03
C LEU A 423 -0.83 -4.47 -6.90
N ALA A 424 -1.07 -4.97 -5.67
CA ALA A 424 -1.13 -6.41 -5.45
C ALA A 424 -2.32 -7.08 -6.15
N ILE A 425 -3.52 -6.48 -6.13
CA ILE A 425 -4.71 -7.06 -6.77
C ILE A 425 -4.63 -6.99 -8.30
N PRO A 426 -4.30 -5.83 -8.95
CA PRO A 426 -4.05 -5.80 -10.38
C PRO A 426 -3.01 -6.82 -10.84
N PHE A 427 -1.92 -6.96 -10.10
CA PHE A 427 -0.83 -7.88 -10.44
C PHE A 427 -1.23 -9.34 -10.23
N LYS A 428 -1.86 -9.69 -9.11
CA LYS A 428 -2.40 -11.04 -8.86
C LYS A 428 -3.37 -11.45 -9.94
N ALA A 429 -4.31 -10.56 -10.32
CA ALA A 429 -5.29 -10.84 -11.37
C ALA A 429 -4.61 -11.07 -12.73
N ALA A 430 -3.67 -10.21 -13.11
CA ALA A 430 -2.94 -10.34 -14.37
C ALA A 430 -2.10 -11.62 -14.47
N ILE A 431 -1.38 -11.95 -13.38
CA ILE A 431 -0.61 -13.19 -13.26
C ILE A 431 -1.56 -14.39 -13.33
N GLY A 432 -2.74 -14.29 -12.68
CA GLY A 432 -3.76 -15.32 -12.75
C GLY A 432 -4.29 -15.55 -14.17
N LEU A 433 -4.51 -14.48 -14.94
CA LEU A 433 -4.91 -14.58 -16.35
C LEU A 433 -3.79 -15.21 -17.19
N ALA A 434 -2.54 -14.85 -16.94
CA ALA A 434 -1.40 -15.48 -17.62
C ALA A 434 -1.28 -16.97 -17.30
N TYR A 435 -1.46 -17.33 -16.01
CA TYR A 435 -1.48 -18.72 -15.55
C TYR A 435 -2.61 -19.54 -16.18
N LEU A 436 -3.82 -18.97 -16.19
CA LEU A 436 -4.98 -19.57 -16.86
C LEU A 436 -4.73 -19.78 -18.35
N ASN A 437 -4.13 -18.80 -19.03
CA ASN A 437 -3.81 -18.90 -20.45
C ASN A 437 -2.77 -20.01 -20.74
N ASP A 438 -1.72 -20.15 -19.91
CA ASP A 438 -0.74 -21.23 -20.03
C ASP A 438 -1.36 -22.61 -19.75
N TYR A 439 -2.25 -22.70 -18.75
CA TYR A 439 -3.01 -23.93 -18.45
C TYR A 439 -3.91 -24.34 -19.63
N LEU A 440 -4.62 -23.40 -20.22
CA LEU A 440 -5.53 -23.66 -21.36
C LEU A 440 -4.79 -23.93 -22.67
N GLY A 441 -3.72 -23.17 -22.95
CA GLY A 441 -2.78 -23.42 -24.04
C GLY A 441 -3.24 -23.00 -25.45
N ASN A 442 -4.33 -22.21 -25.60
CA ASN A 442 -4.96 -21.93 -26.92
C ASN A 442 -5.45 -20.48 -27.09
N ASN A 443 -4.82 -19.48 -26.46
CA ASN A 443 -5.25 -18.07 -26.47
C ASN A 443 -6.71 -17.86 -25.99
N ALA A 444 -7.26 -18.82 -25.21
CA ALA A 444 -8.65 -18.77 -24.75
C ALA A 444 -8.94 -17.50 -23.94
N VAL A 445 -8.00 -17.09 -23.07
CA VAL A 445 -8.11 -15.86 -22.27
C VAL A 445 -8.21 -14.63 -23.17
N GLU A 446 -7.36 -14.53 -24.19
CA GLU A 446 -7.37 -13.40 -25.12
C GLU A 446 -8.66 -13.33 -25.94
N ASN A 447 -9.11 -14.47 -26.47
CA ASN A 447 -10.36 -14.54 -27.22
C ASN A 447 -11.56 -14.15 -26.36
N SER A 448 -11.56 -14.54 -25.09
CA SER A 448 -12.60 -14.20 -24.13
C SER A 448 -12.57 -12.71 -23.75
N ILE A 449 -11.38 -12.10 -23.64
CA ILE A 449 -11.23 -10.65 -23.45
C ILE A 449 -11.80 -9.89 -24.67
N LYS A 450 -11.48 -10.32 -25.90
CA LYS A 450 -12.05 -9.72 -27.12
C LYS A 450 -13.56 -9.82 -27.15
N LYS A 451 -14.11 -10.97 -26.75
CA LYS A 451 -15.56 -11.17 -26.68
C LYS A 451 -16.19 -10.28 -25.61
N LEU A 452 -15.62 -10.22 -24.41
CA LEU A 452 -16.05 -9.32 -23.34
C LEU A 452 -16.08 -7.87 -23.83
N TYR A 453 -15.01 -7.44 -24.49
CA TYR A 453 -14.87 -6.10 -25.06
C TYR A 453 -15.95 -5.81 -26.12
N SER A 454 -16.21 -6.74 -27.03
CA SER A 454 -17.19 -6.55 -28.11
C SER A 454 -18.63 -6.51 -27.64
N GLN A 455 -18.96 -7.13 -26.50
CA GLN A 455 -20.32 -7.17 -25.93
C GLN A 455 -20.58 -6.01 -24.96
N SER A 456 -19.55 -5.39 -24.42
CA SER A 456 -19.63 -4.38 -23.37
C SER A 456 -20.32 -3.06 -23.75
N PRO A 457 -20.24 -2.55 -25.00
CA PRO A 457 -20.90 -1.30 -25.33
C PRO A 457 -22.43 -1.33 -25.16
N SER A 458 -23.04 -2.50 -25.29
CA SER A 458 -24.48 -2.68 -25.19
C SER A 458 -24.97 -3.08 -23.80
N ASN A 459 -24.13 -3.75 -23.00
CA ASN A 459 -24.50 -4.29 -21.69
C ASN A 459 -23.35 -4.22 -20.71
N SER A 460 -23.64 -3.87 -19.44
CA SER A 460 -22.65 -3.99 -18.37
C SER A 460 -22.27 -5.47 -18.17
N GLN A 461 -21.00 -5.77 -18.17
CA GLN A 461 -20.43 -7.11 -18.07
C GLN A 461 -19.87 -7.36 -16.65
N ASN A 462 -19.74 -8.61 -16.27
CA ASN A 462 -19.17 -9.01 -14.98
C ASN A 462 -18.27 -10.25 -15.12
N SER A 463 -17.73 -10.72 -14.00
CA SER A 463 -16.84 -11.89 -13.95
C SER A 463 -17.52 -13.20 -14.39
N ARG A 464 -18.87 -13.32 -14.23
CA ARG A 464 -19.62 -14.51 -14.70
C ARG A 464 -19.73 -14.52 -16.22
N ASP A 465 -19.90 -13.35 -16.84
CA ASP A 465 -19.89 -13.23 -18.29
C ASP A 465 -18.53 -13.63 -18.86
N PHE A 466 -17.44 -13.17 -18.22
CA PHE A 466 -16.09 -13.55 -18.60
C PHE A 466 -15.87 -15.06 -18.44
N GLN A 467 -16.35 -15.69 -17.35
CA GLN A 467 -16.29 -17.14 -17.15
C GLN A 467 -17.07 -17.88 -18.23
N LYS A 468 -18.26 -17.41 -18.58
CA LYS A 468 -19.06 -17.98 -19.69
C LYS A 468 -18.28 -17.96 -21.02
N TYR A 469 -17.65 -16.82 -21.36
CA TYR A 469 -16.88 -16.71 -22.60
C TYR A 469 -15.65 -17.61 -22.62
N LEU A 470 -15.01 -17.82 -21.46
CA LEU A 470 -13.92 -18.77 -21.31
C LEU A 470 -14.39 -20.22 -21.53
N ASN A 471 -15.52 -20.61 -20.93
CA ASN A 471 -16.08 -21.95 -21.09
C ASN A 471 -16.46 -22.27 -22.56
N GLU A 472 -16.74 -21.27 -23.38
CA GLU A 472 -16.95 -21.45 -24.81
C GLU A 472 -15.65 -21.70 -25.60
N GLN A 473 -14.49 -21.43 -25.01
CA GLN A 473 -13.17 -21.59 -25.66
C GLN A 473 -12.44 -22.87 -25.24
N THR A 474 -12.95 -23.62 -24.25
CA THR A 474 -12.24 -24.76 -23.67
C THR A 474 -13.18 -25.78 -23.04
N ASP A 475 -12.78 -27.06 -23.10
CA ASP A 475 -13.42 -28.17 -22.39
C ASP A 475 -12.74 -28.42 -21.02
N LYS A 476 -11.65 -27.72 -20.69
CA LYS A 476 -10.97 -27.86 -19.41
C LYS A 476 -11.76 -27.18 -18.30
N GLU A 477 -11.73 -27.76 -17.12
CA GLU A 477 -12.32 -27.18 -15.93
C GLU A 477 -11.59 -25.89 -15.52
N ILE A 478 -12.33 -24.79 -15.36
CA ILE A 478 -11.80 -23.47 -15.00
C ILE A 478 -12.43 -22.89 -13.72
N ASP A 479 -13.34 -23.61 -13.06
CA ASP A 479 -14.05 -23.15 -11.87
C ASP A 479 -13.08 -22.84 -10.72
N TRP A 480 -11.95 -23.58 -10.62
CA TRP A 480 -10.89 -23.29 -9.66
C TRP A 480 -10.38 -21.85 -9.73
N PHE A 481 -10.42 -21.22 -10.92
CA PHE A 481 -9.97 -19.84 -11.10
C PHE A 481 -10.94 -18.86 -10.45
N PHE A 482 -12.23 -19.00 -10.70
CA PHE A 482 -13.27 -18.09 -10.19
C PHE A 482 -13.61 -18.38 -8.73
N ASP A 483 -13.77 -19.67 -8.34
CA ASP A 483 -14.22 -20.05 -7.01
C ASP A 483 -13.14 -19.96 -5.94
N TYR A 484 -11.86 -20.10 -6.34
CA TYR A 484 -10.75 -20.11 -5.38
C TYR A 484 -9.72 -19.02 -5.65
N PHE A 485 -9.15 -18.94 -6.85
CA PHE A 485 -8.06 -18.00 -7.10
C PHE A 485 -8.51 -16.52 -6.97
N ILE A 486 -9.70 -16.20 -7.46
CA ILE A 486 -10.28 -14.84 -7.42
C ILE A 486 -10.96 -14.53 -6.09
N THR A 487 -11.67 -15.49 -5.50
CA THR A 487 -12.49 -15.22 -4.30
C THR A 487 -11.74 -15.36 -2.98
N ARG A 488 -10.50 -15.85 -3.02
CA ARG A 488 -9.75 -16.21 -1.81
C ARG A 488 -8.40 -15.50 -1.74
N HIS A 489 -7.94 -15.33 -0.49
CA HIS A 489 -6.64 -14.69 -0.20
C HIS A 489 -5.60 -15.66 0.34
N GLU A 490 -5.97 -16.92 0.62
CA GLU A 490 -5.10 -17.89 1.23
C GLU A 490 -3.90 -18.22 0.32
N ARG A 491 -2.88 -18.82 0.90
CA ARG A 491 -1.59 -19.06 0.25
C ARG A 491 -1.65 -20.23 -0.69
N LEU A 492 -1.02 -20.08 -1.84
CA LEU A 492 -0.68 -21.17 -2.72
C LEU A 492 0.72 -21.66 -2.36
N ASP A 493 0.85 -22.96 -2.14
CA ASP A 493 2.13 -23.56 -1.74
C ASP A 493 2.09 -25.07 -2.05
N TRP A 494 3.01 -25.54 -2.84
CA TRP A 494 3.17 -26.97 -3.14
C TRP A 494 4.53 -27.44 -2.61
N LYS A 495 4.68 -28.77 -2.53
CA LYS A 495 5.92 -29.39 -2.11
C LYS A 495 6.13 -30.67 -2.89
N LEU A 496 7.27 -30.84 -3.49
CA LEU A 496 7.71 -32.11 -4.04
C LEU A 496 8.20 -32.99 -2.86
N ARG A 497 7.32 -33.93 -2.43
CA ARG A 497 7.50 -34.70 -1.18
C ARG A 497 8.52 -35.81 -1.38
N ASN A 498 8.34 -36.62 -2.42
CA ASN A 498 9.17 -37.80 -2.68
C ASN A 498 9.35 -38.03 -4.19
N ILE A 499 10.44 -38.75 -4.52
CA ILE A 499 10.71 -39.29 -5.86
C ILE A 499 11.21 -40.73 -5.70
N GLU A 500 10.47 -41.65 -6.27
CA GLU A 500 10.86 -43.06 -6.39
C GLU A 500 11.36 -43.33 -7.80
N LYS A 501 12.54 -43.94 -7.90
CA LYS A 501 13.25 -44.13 -9.16
C LYS A 501 13.21 -45.58 -9.56
N TYR A 502 12.50 -45.87 -10.66
CA TYR A 502 12.46 -47.20 -11.29
C TYR A 502 13.27 -47.22 -12.59
N LYS A 503 13.48 -48.39 -13.15
CA LYS A 503 14.23 -48.58 -14.40
C LYS A 503 13.62 -47.77 -15.58
N ASP A 504 12.28 -47.83 -15.73
CA ASP A 504 11.56 -47.27 -16.87
C ASP A 504 10.70 -46.05 -16.50
N SER A 505 10.56 -45.73 -15.20
CA SER A 505 9.70 -44.66 -14.72
C SER A 505 10.28 -43.95 -13.47
N VAL A 506 9.66 -42.84 -13.18
CA VAL A 506 9.88 -42.07 -11.94
C VAL A 506 8.53 -41.73 -11.35
N ILE A 507 8.25 -42.19 -10.12
CA ILE A 507 7.04 -41.81 -9.40
C ILE A 507 7.34 -40.57 -8.58
N VAL A 508 6.54 -39.54 -8.77
CA VAL A 508 6.70 -38.22 -8.12
C VAL A 508 5.50 -37.99 -7.22
N THR A 509 5.73 -37.83 -5.92
CA THR A 509 4.68 -37.49 -4.95
C THR A 509 4.75 -35.97 -4.66
N ILE A 510 3.64 -35.29 -4.92
CA ILE A 510 3.48 -33.85 -4.74
C ILE A 510 2.45 -33.64 -3.65
N LYS A 511 2.75 -32.74 -2.70
CA LYS A 511 1.82 -32.28 -1.67
C LYS A 511 1.34 -30.88 -2.01
N ASN A 512 0.03 -30.70 -2.12
CA ASN A 512 -0.59 -29.39 -2.07
C ASN A 512 -0.79 -28.99 -0.60
N LYS A 513 -0.12 -27.94 -0.16
CA LYS A 513 -0.27 -27.35 1.19
C LYS A 513 -1.38 -26.31 1.23
N SER A 514 -1.91 -25.91 0.04
CA SER A 514 -3.07 -25.05 -0.06
C SER A 514 -4.34 -25.81 0.25
N VAL A 515 -5.38 -25.09 0.62
CA VAL A 515 -6.70 -25.68 0.90
C VAL A 515 -7.58 -25.83 -0.35
N TYR A 516 -7.05 -25.47 -1.53
CA TYR A 516 -7.81 -25.44 -2.80
C TYR A 516 -7.17 -26.30 -3.87
N PRO A 517 -7.99 -26.93 -4.74
CA PRO A 517 -7.53 -27.77 -5.84
C PRO A 517 -7.16 -26.93 -7.09
N ILE A 518 -6.03 -26.23 -7.05
CA ILE A 518 -5.53 -25.46 -8.21
C ILE A 518 -4.59 -26.33 -9.03
N PRO A 519 -4.74 -26.40 -10.37
CA PRO A 519 -3.82 -27.11 -11.26
C PRO A 519 -2.39 -26.60 -11.13
N ILE A 520 -1.41 -27.46 -11.33
CA ILE A 520 0.02 -27.11 -11.21
C ILE A 520 0.85 -27.76 -12.32
N PRO A 521 1.78 -27.01 -12.99
CA PRO A 521 2.68 -27.61 -13.96
C PRO A 521 3.88 -28.28 -13.28
N ILE A 522 4.21 -29.50 -13.75
CA ILE A 522 5.42 -30.23 -13.39
C ILE A 522 6.40 -30.23 -14.55
N TYR A 523 7.68 -30.13 -14.21
CA TYR A 523 8.77 -30.05 -15.16
C TYR A 523 9.83 -31.10 -14.87
N ALA A 524 10.42 -31.63 -15.93
CA ALA A 524 11.68 -32.34 -15.85
C ALA A 524 12.78 -31.49 -16.51
N LEU A 525 13.86 -31.26 -15.81
CA LEU A 525 14.93 -30.34 -16.23
C LEU A 525 16.26 -31.08 -16.45
N LYS A 526 17.04 -30.59 -17.42
CA LYS A 526 18.45 -30.92 -17.63
C LYS A 526 19.27 -29.64 -17.60
N ASN A 527 20.04 -29.41 -16.55
CA ASN A 527 20.86 -28.20 -16.39
C ASN A 527 20.06 -26.91 -16.70
N ASP A 528 18.95 -26.74 -16.03
CA ASP A 528 18.00 -25.60 -16.15
C ASP A 528 17.24 -25.50 -17.48
N SER A 529 17.47 -26.42 -18.41
CA SER A 529 16.68 -26.51 -19.65
C SER A 529 15.48 -27.44 -19.46
N ILE A 530 14.30 -27.01 -19.89
CA ILE A 530 13.06 -27.79 -19.82
C ILE A 530 13.15 -28.93 -20.83
N VAL A 531 13.06 -30.16 -20.34
CA VAL A 531 13.01 -31.39 -21.13
C VAL A 531 11.56 -31.86 -21.31
N TYR A 532 10.74 -31.62 -20.27
CA TYR A 532 9.36 -32.04 -20.21
C TYR A 532 8.54 -31.07 -19.36
N LYS A 533 7.30 -30.79 -19.80
CA LYS A 533 6.29 -30.01 -19.07
C LYS A 533 4.94 -30.69 -19.20
N GLU A 534 4.25 -30.86 -18.08
CA GLU A 534 2.88 -31.40 -18.03
C GLU A 534 2.07 -30.67 -16.95
N TRP A 535 0.78 -30.47 -17.21
CA TRP A 535 -0.14 -29.92 -16.24
C TRP A 535 -0.83 -31.03 -15.45
N ILE A 536 -0.83 -30.92 -14.13
CA ILE A 536 -1.55 -31.79 -13.21
C ILE A 536 -2.84 -31.07 -12.81
N ASN A 537 -3.98 -31.74 -12.92
CA ASN A 537 -5.25 -31.20 -12.45
C ASN A 537 -5.20 -30.85 -10.96
N GLY A 538 -6.06 -29.92 -10.53
CA GLY A 538 -6.15 -29.51 -9.16
C GLY A 538 -6.45 -30.66 -8.19
N PHE A 539 -5.75 -30.71 -7.06
CA PHE A 539 -5.91 -31.73 -6.03
C PHE A 539 -5.70 -31.14 -4.62
N ILE A 540 -6.22 -31.80 -3.61
CA ILE A 540 -6.02 -31.47 -2.18
C ILE A 540 -5.20 -32.57 -1.53
N GLY A 541 -4.24 -32.19 -0.67
CA GLY A 541 -3.38 -33.15 0.03
C GLY A 541 -2.26 -33.68 -0.86
N ASP A 542 -2.01 -34.97 -0.83
CA ASP A 542 -0.93 -35.63 -1.59
C ASP A 542 -1.48 -36.27 -2.89
N THR A 543 -0.73 -36.14 -3.98
CA THR A 543 -0.97 -36.89 -5.23
C THR A 543 0.35 -37.47 -5.74
N SER A 544 0.27 -38.57 -6.51
CA SER A 544 1.43 -39.18 -7.13
C SER A 544 1.22 -39.33 -8.63
N ILE A 545 2.20 -38.98 -9.40
CA ILE A 545 2.20 -39.14 -10.86
C ILE A 545 3.39 -40.00 -11.29
N THR A 546 3.21 -40.73 -12.37
CA THR A 546 4.25 -41.59 -12.94
C THR A 546 4.76 -40.98 -14.23
N LEU A 547 6.02 -40.56 -14.25
CA LEU A 547 6.70 -40.05 -15.45
C LEU A 547 7.52 -41.16 -16.10
N SER A 548 7.29 -41.43 -17.38
CA SER A 548 8.14 -42.34 -18.14
C SER A 548 9.53 -41.75 -18.31
N ARG A 549 10.59 -42.55 -18.11
CA ARG A 549 11.97 -42.09 -18.38
C ARG A 549 12.20 -41.69 -19.82
N LYS A 550 11.45 -42.26 -20.75
CA LYS A 550 11.49 -41.88 -22.19
C LYS A 550 10.91 -40.47 -22.39
N ALA A 551 9.82 -40.13 -21.69
CA ALA A 551 9.20 -38.82 -21.78
C ALA A 551 10.09 -37.70 -21.22
N ILE A 552 10.83 -37.99 -20.13
CA ILE A 552 11.74 -37.02 -19.48
C ILE A 552 13.17 -37.07 -20.07
N GLN A 553 13.32 -37.52 -21.32
CA GLN A 553 14.59 -37.57 -22.06
C GLN A 553 14.44 -36.79 -23.37
N ASN A 554 15.32 -35.84 -23.61
CA ASN A 554 15.38 -35.10 -24.87
C ASN A 554 16.56 -35.61 -25.72
N LYS A 555 16.35 -35.76 -27.03
CA LYS A 555 17.39 -36.27 -27.96
C LYS A 555 18.63 -35.37 -27.99
N LYS A 556 18.47 -34.04 -27.82
CA LYS A 556 19.59 -33.07 -27.85
C LYS A 556 20.17 -32.80 -26.45
N LEU A 557 19.31 -32.73 -25.40
CA LEU A 557 19.71 -32.34 -24.05
C LEU A 557 20.08 -33.54 -23.16
N GLY A 558 19.65 -34.76 -23.53
CA GLY A 558 19.81 -35.98 -22.72
C GLY A 558 18.75 -36.16 -21.66
N ALA A 559 18.99 -37.06 -20.71
CA ALA A 559 18.03 -37.36 -19.63
C ALA A 559 17.99 -36.25 -18.59
N ALA A 560 16.78 -35.97 -18.08
CA ALA A 560 16.56 -35.01 -16.98
C ALA A 560 17.36 -35.39 -15.72
N ASN A 561 17.84 -34.38 -15.01
CA ASN A 561 18.57 -34.52 -13.76
C ASN A 561 17.83 -33.95 -12.54
N ARG A 562 16.72 -33.24 -12.75
CA ARG A 562 15.82 -32.69 -11.71
C ARG A 562 14.37 -32.78 -12.11
N ILE A 563 13.49 -32.91 -11.13
CA ILE A 563 12.03 -32.69 -11.26
C ILE A 563 11.68 -31.46 -10.44
N VAL A 564 10.84 -30.62 -11.01
CA VAL A 564 10.42 -29.34 -10.39
C VAL A 564 8.93 -29.13 -10.61
N VAL A 565 8.20 -28.62 -9.64
CA VAL A 565 6.86 -28.08 -9.82
C VAL A 565 6.92 -26.56 -9.91
N ASN A 566 6.12 -25.97 -10.80
CA ASN A 566 6.05 -24.52 -11.03
C ASN A 566 7.42 -23.85 -11.32
N TYR A 567 8.26 -24.50 -12.15
CA TYR A 567 9.60 -24.02 -12.45
C TYR A 567 9.64 -22.61 -13.07
N GLU A 568 8.73 -22.32 -13.97
CA GLU A 568 8.64 -20.98 -14.62
C GLU A 568 8.08 -19.91 -13.69
N GLU A 569 7.72 -20.27 -12.45
CA GLU A 569 7.14 -19.38 -11.42
C GLU A 569 5.98 -18.52 -11.95
N ILE A 570 5.20 -19.07 -12.91
CA ILE A 570 4.06 -18.38 -13.53
C ILE A 570 3.09 -17.89 -12.45
N ILE A 571 2.87 -18.72 -11.41
CA ILE A 571 2.11 -18.33 -10.22
C ILE A 571 3.05 -18.23 -9.01
N PRO A 572 3.13 -17.09 -8.33
CA PRO A 572 4.01 -16.92 -7.19
C PRO A 572 3.55 -17.74 -5.98
N GLU A 573 4.41 -18.61 -5.50
CA GLU A 573 4.19 -19.45 -4.32
C GLU A 573 4.73 -18.83 -3.04
N PHE A 574 4.14 -19.23 -1.91
CA PHE A 574 4.63 -18.79 -0.61
C PHE A 574 6.02 -19.34 -0.29
N ASN A 575 6.29 -20.61 -0.65
CA ASN A 575 7.58 -21.26 -0.39
C ASN A 575 8.05 -22.12 -1.58
N PRO A 576 8.70 -21.54 -2.60
CA PRO A 576 9.18 -22.31 -3.77
C PRO A 576 10.41 -23.19 -3.47
N ARG A 577 10.96 -23.14 -2.27
CA ARG A 577 12.22 -23.84 -1.90
C ARG A 577 12.11 -25.35 -1.81
N ASP A 578 10.93 -25.90 -1.68
CA ASP A 578 10.68 -27.35 -1.60
C ASP A 578 9.98 -27.93 -2.83
N ASN A 579 9.99 -27.17 -3.93
CA ASN A 579 9.37 -27.49 -5.22
C ASN A 579 10.20 -28.43 -6.09
N TYR A 580 11.42 -28.78 -5.72
CA TYR A 580 12.28 -29.56 -6.59
C TYR A 580 13.06 -30.66 -5.87
N LYS A 581 13.38 -31.71 -6.64
CA LYS A 581 14.18 -32.83 -6.22
C LYS A 581 15.17 -33.24 -7.32
N THR A 582 16.37 -33.62 -6.92
CA THR A 582 17.38 -34.15 -7.82
C THR A 582 17.12 -35.61 -8.20
N LEU A 583 17.34 -35.94 -9.46
CA LEU A 583 17.41 -37.33 -9.95
C LEU A 583 18.82 -37.91 -9.84
N LYS A 584 19.85 -37.11 -9.51
CA LYS A 584 21.21 -37.57 -9.29
C LYS A 584 21.31 -38.56 -8.12
N PRO A 585 22.29 -39.47 -8.10
CA PRO A 585 22.48 -40.35 -6.96
C PRO A 585 22.99 -39.56 -5.74
N PHE A 586 22.81 -40.17 -4.56
CA PHE A 586 23.33 -39.64 -3.28
C PHE A 586 24.88 -39.57 -3.32
N PRO A 587 25.54 -38.54 -2.73
CA PRO A 587 25.03 -37.52 -1.83
C PRO A 587 24.76 -36.15 -2.51
N ALA A 588 23.90 -36.03 -3.49
CA ALA A 588 23.57 -34.74 -4.10
C ALA A 588 22.68 -33.90 -3.20
N PHE A 589 23.12 -32.72 -2.84
CA PHE A 589 22.30 -31.76 -2.10
C PHE A 589 21.29 -31.07 -3.02
N ASN A 590 20.05 -30.98 -2.59
CA ASN A 590 19.01 -30.26 -3.35
C ASN A 590 19.30 -28.76 -3.39
N ARG A 591 19.90 -28.21 -2.30
CA ARG A 591 20.16 -26.78 -2.15
C ARG A 591 21.56 -26.53 -1.61
N PRO A 592 22.55 -26.20 -2.47
CA PRO A 592 23.89 -25.86 -2.03
C PRO A 592 23.91 -24.57 -1.21
N LEU A 593 24.86 -24.47 -0.28
CA LEU A 593 25.11 -23.26 0.51
C LEU A 593 25.74 -22.17 -0.36
N GLU A 594 25.21 -20.94 -0.25
CA GLU A 594 25.73 -19.76 -0.95
C GLU A 594 25.89 -18.59 0.02
N PHE A 595 27.07 -17.98 0.07
CA PHE A 595 27.33 -16.74 0.79
C PHE A 595 27.17 -15.55 -0.15
N ARG A 596 26.40 -14.53 0.29
CA ARG A 596 26.17 -13.30 -0.47
C ARG A 596 26.41 -12.06 0.37
N LEU A 597 27.06 -11.08 -0.23
CA LEU A 597 27.21 -9.76 0.38
C LEU A 597 25.88 -8.98 0.27
N PHE A 598 25.55 -8.28 1.34
CA PHE A 598 24.37 -7.44 1.46
C PHE A 598 23.04 -8.21 1.30
N LYS A 599 21.93 -7.45 1.20
CA LYS A 599 20.58 -7.99 1.11
C LYS A 599 20.17 -8.16 -0.35
N ASP A 600 19.59 -9.30 -0.69
CA ASP A 600 19.14 -9.62 -2.04
C ASP A 600 17.75 -10.28 -2.03
N ILE A 601 17.20 -10.59 -3.19
CA ILE A 601 16.05 -11.49 -3.34
C ILE A 601 16.50 -12.95 -3.15
N GLU A 602 15.53 -13.80 -2.79
CA GLU A 602 15.79 -15.22 -2.58
C GLU A 602 16.00 -15.95 -3.89
N ASP A 603 17.05 -16.78 -3.93
CA ASP A 603 17.22 -17.85 -4.88
C ASP A 603 16.63 -19.14 -4.23
N PRO A 604 15.49 -19.66 -4.71
CA PRO A 604 14.89 -20.82 -4.07
C PRO A 604 15.71 -22.10 -4.21
N GLU A 605 16.61 -22.16 -5.18
CA GLU A 605 17.47 -23.32 -5.44
C GLU A 605 18.67 -23.39 -4.50
N LYS A 606 18.97 -22.33 -3.70
CA LYS A 606 20.14 -22.24 -2.83
C LYS A 606 19.77 -21.98 -1.37
N SER A 607 20.65 -22.40 -0.47
CA SER A 607 20.62 -22.03 0.94
C SER A 607 21.50 -20.81 1.16
N GLN A 608 20.90 -19.61 1.08
CA GLN A 608 21.65 -18.36 1.10
C GLN A 608 21.88 -17.87 2.52
N VAL A 609 23.12 -17.48 2.78
CA VAL A 609 23.57 -16.74 3.97
C VAL A 609 24.04 -15.37 3.52
N PHE A 610 23.35 -14.33 3.98
CA PHE A 610 23.74 -12.96 3.67
C PHE A 610 24.74 -12.43 4.69
N LEU A 611 25.71 -11.68 4.21
CA LEU A 611 26.77 -11.06 4.98
C LEU A 611 26.71 -9.54 4.82
N MET A 612 26.80 -8.81 5.91
CA MET A 612 26.83 -7.36 5.89
C MET A 612 27.77 -6.84 7.00
N PRO A 613 28.58 -5.80 6.78
CA PRO A 613 29.30 -5.12 7.85
C PRO A 613 28.33 -4.67 8.94
N ASP A 614 28.72 -4.83 10.20
CA ASP A 614 27.97 -4.38 11.37
C ASP A 614 28.91 -3.56 12.26
N ILE A 615 28.58 -2.31 12.48
CA ILE A 615 29.35 -1.39 13.31
C ILE A 615 28.42 -0.80 14.33
N THR A 616 28.77 -0.97 15.59
CA THR A 616 28.03 -0.38 16.72
C THR A 616 28.99 0.42 17.59
N PHE A 617 28.48 1.27 18.46
CA PHE A 617 29.29 2.08 19.33
C PHE A 617 28.68 2.12 20.74
N ASN A 618 29.51 1.96 21.76
CA ASN A 618 29.31 2.45 23.10
C ASN A 618 30.65 2.93 23.66
N ILE A 619 30.65 3.72 24.69
CA ILE A 619 31.87 4.37 25.21
C ILE A 619 32.88 3.35 25.73
N TYR A 620 32.45 2.20 26.25
CA TYR A 620 33.29 1.17 26.85
C TYR A 620 33.94 0.25 25.82
N ASP A 621 33.17 -0.19 24.81
CA ASP A 621 33.70 -1.01 23.73
C ASP A 621 34.38 -0.18 22.63
N GLY A 622 34.10 1.14 22.60
CA GLY A 622 34.47 1.99 21.48
C GLY A 622 33.66 1.63 20.24
N LEU A 623 34.31 1.61 19.08
CA LEU A 623 33.70 1.05 17.88
C LEU A 623 33.78 -0.48 17.97
N ALA A 624 32.62 -1.13 18.00
CA ALA A 624 32.53 -2.57 17.86
C ALA A 624 32.38 -2.91 16.36
N ILE A 625 33.45 -3.39 15.76
CA ILE A 625 33.53 -3.68 14.33
C ILE A 625 33.30 -5.17 14.13
N GLY A 626 32.36 -5.52 13.28
CA GLY A 626 31.97 -6.89 13.04
C GLY A 626 31.26 -7.15 11.73
N SER A 627 30.59 -8.28 11.68
CA SER A 627 29.82 -8.72 10.51
C SER A 627 28.54 -9.36 10.96
N ARG A 628 27.48 -9.09 10.23
CA ARG A 628 26.18 -9.71 10.42
C ARG A 628 25.97 -10.83 9.41
N PHE A 629 25.74 -12.05 9.91
CA PHE A 629 25.30 -13.22 9.13
C PHE A 629 23.80 -13.42 9.34
N TYR A 630 23.02 -13.49 8.27
CA TYR A 630 21.57 -13.58 8.39
C TYR A 630 20.93 -14.22 7.15
N ASN A 631 19.68 -14.65 7.27
CA ASN A 631 18.90 -15.22 6.17
C ASN A 631 17.76 -14.30 5.67
N GLY A 632 17.63 -13.09 6.22
CA GLY A 632 16.62 -12.13 5.79
C GLY A 632 16.89 -11.64 4.38
N ASN A 633 15.88 -11.72 3.49
CA ASN A 633 15.92 -11.20 2.14
C ASN A 633 14.99 -9.99 1.98
N LEU A 634 14.77 -9.52 0.76
CA LEU A 634 13.87 -8.40 0.50
C LEU A 634 12.42 -8.72 0.83
N LEU A 635 12.00 -9.98 0.68
CA LEU A 635 10.69 -10.47 1.09
C LEU A 635 10.76 -11.13 2.48
N SER A 636 9.76 -10.91 3.32
CA SER A 636 9.72 -11.50 4.67
C SER A 636 9.73 -13.02 4.65
N LYS A 637 10.48 -13.64 5.56
CA LYS A 637 10.52 -15.10 5.78
C LYS A 637 9.95 -15.44 7.15
N PRO A 638 9.26 -16.59 7.30
CA PRO A 638 8.79 -17.06 8.60
C PRO A 638 9.93 -17.29 9.59
N PHE A 639 10.93 -18.05 9.21
CA PHE A 639 12.14 -18.30 10.02
C PHE A 639 13.20 -17.26 9.70
N ARG A 640 13.73 -16.62 10.75
CA ARG A 640 14.79 -15.61 10.65
C ARG A 640 15.89 -15.90 11.68
N TYR A 641 17.14 -15.78 11.25
CA TYR A 641 18.29 -15.72 12.15
C TYR A 641 19.16 -14.51 11.82
N SER A 642 19.88 -14.05 12.83
CA SER A 642 20.89 -12.99 12.72
C SER A 642 21.97 -13.24 13.75
N ILE A 643 23.22 -13.36 13.31
CA ILE A 643 24.42 -13.58 14.14
C ILE A 643 25.35 -12.42 13.86
N LYS A 644 25.75 -11.68 14.88
CA LYS A 644 26.51 -10.44 14.80
C LYS A 644 27.75 -10.52 15.70
N PRO A 645 28.81 -11.25 15.33
CA PRO A 645 30.07 -11.16 16.05
C PRO A 645 30.77 -9.83 15.76
N ALA A 646 31.26 -9.16 16.77
CA ALA A 646 32.01 -7.91 16.65
C ALA A 646 33.15 -7.86 17.67
N TYR A 647 34.18 -7.06 17.38
CA TYR A 647 35.33 -6.80 18.25
C TYR A 647 35.27 -5.35 18.72
N GLY A 648 35.26 -5.14 20.02
CA GLY A 648 35.28 -3.80 20.64
C GLY A 648 36.68 -3.23 20.61
N THR A 649 36.86 -2.07 19.98
CA THR A 649 38.19 -1.45 19.78
C THR A 649 38.82 -0.96 21.08
N ASN A 650 38.01 -0.49 22.06
CA ASN A 650 38.52 -0.02 23.36
C ASN A 650 38.64 -1.19 24.37
N SER A 651 37.59 -2.04 24.43
CA SER A 651 37.58 -3.13 25.42
C SER A 651 38.46 -4.30 25.05
N GLY A 652 38.84 -4.44 23.78
CA GLY A 652 39.60 -5.61 23.29
C GLY A 652 38.84 -6.93 23.40
N LYS A 653 37.53 -6.89 23.57
CA LYS A 653 36.67 -8.05 23.84
C LYS A 653 35.79 -8.43 22.63
N LEU A 654 35.45 -9.72 22.55
CA LEU A 654 34.40 -10.19 21.59
C LEU A 654 33.04 -9.81 22.15
N VAL A 655 32.30 -9.04 21.37
CA VAL A 655 30.95 -8.57 21.69
C VAL A 655 29.99 -8.92 20.56
N GLY A 656 28.68 -8.71 20.75
CA GLY A 656 27.73 -8.93 19.68
C GLY A 656 26.45 -9.62 20.11
N SER A 657 25.70 -10.12 19.14
CA SER A 657 24.40 -10.72 19.40
C SER A 657 24.07 -11.89 18.47
N ILE A 658 23.19 -12.77 18.94
CA ILE A 658 22.54 -13.83 18.17
C ILE A 658 21.03 -13.74 18.38
N GLY A 659 20.27 -13.90 17.33
CA GLY A 659 18.79 -13.94 17.38
C GLY A 659 18.25 -14.97 16.41
N LEU A 660 17.26 -15.74 16.90
CA LEU A 660 16.48 -16.70 16.15
C LEU A 660 15.02 -16.38 16.35
N SER A 661 14.22 -16.37 15.30
CA SER A 661 12.77 -16.16 15.42
C SER A 661 11.98 -16.88 14.35
N TYR A 662 10.75 -17.24 14.71
CA TYR A 662 9.77 -17.78 13.78
C TYR A 662 8.47 -17.00 13.90
N GLU A 663 7.86 -16.67 12.76
CA GLU A 663 6.56 -16.04 12.67
C GLU A 663 5.57 -16.98 12.00
N HIS A 664 4.51 -17.33 12.71
CA HIS A 664 3.39 -18.10 12.20
C HIS A 664 2.21 -17.15 11.93
N PRO A 665 1.95 -16.76 10.68
CA PRO A 665 0.81 -15.93 10.33
C PRO A 665 -0.44 -16.80 10.16
N PHE A 666 -1.56 -16.36 10.72
CA PHE A 666 -2.86 -16.99 10.58
C PHE A 666 -3.60 -16.42 9.38
N GLN A 667 -4.17 -17.29 8.56
CA GLN A 667 -4.86 -16.88 7.33
C GLN A 667 -6.37 -16.70 7.53
N ASP A 668 -6.93 -17.31 8.59
CA ASP A 668 -8.34 -17.13 8.92
C ASP A 668 -8.60 -15.70 9.42
N ARG A 669 -9.25 -14.90 8.57
CA ARG A 669 -9.60 -13.51 8.85
C ARG A 669 -10.83 -13.35 9.75
N ASN A 670 -11.57 -14.41 10.02
CA ASN A 670 -12.68 -14.38 10.97
C ASN A 670 -12.17 -14.32 12.41
N ASN A 671 -10.95 -14.79 12.63
CA ASN A 671 -10.25 -14.66 13.90
C ASN A 671 -9.42 -13.37 13.93
N SER A 672 -9.47 -12.64 15.03
CA SER A 672 -8.66 -11.43 15.23
C SER A 672 -7.16 -11.73 15.43
N LEU A 673 -6.78 -12.98 15.77
CA LEU A 673 -5.39 -13.39 15.89
C LEU A 673 -4.73 -13.41 14.51
N PHE A 674 -3.83 -12.43 14.29
CA PHE A 674 -3.20 -12.19 13.01
C PHE A 674 -1.90 -12.97 12.83
N SER A 675 -1.04 -13.01 13.85
CA SER A 675 0.20 -13.80 13.86
C SER A 675 0.64 -14.18 15.26
N MET A 676 1.36 -15.27 15.35
CA MET A 676 2.13 -15.69 16.53
C MET A 676 3.62 -15.63 16.18
N ARG A 677 4.42 -14.98 17.02
CA ARG A 677 5.86 -14.88 16.85
C ARG A 677 6.56 -15.36 18.10
N TYR A 678 7.61 -16.13 17.94
CA TYR A 678 8.44 -16.58 19.06
C TYR A 678 9.90 -16.63 18.66
N GLY A 679 10.79 -16.56 19.64
CA GLY A 679 12.20 -16.55 19.36
C GLY A 679 13.08 -16.59 20.60
N LEU A 680 14.36 -16.72 20.30
CA LEU A 680 15.45 -16.69 21.27
C LEU A 680 16.45 -15.62 20.84
N SER A 681 17.04 -14.93 21.80
CA SER A 681 18.14 -14.01 21.54
C SER A 681 19.16 -14.05 22.68
N ALA A 682 20.42 -13.81 22.33
CA ALA A 682 21.47 -13.56 23.29
C ALA A 682 22.33 -12.40 22.82
N ASN A 683 22.84 -11.61 23.74
CA ASN A 683 23.77 -10.54 23.45
C ASN A 683 24.80 -10.38 24.57
N GLN A 684 25.95 -9.84 24.18
CA GLN A 684 27.09 -9.54 25.08
C GLN A 684 27.71 -8.22 24.66
N PHE A 685 27.90 -7.31 25.62
CA PHE A 685 28.69 -6.08 25.43
C PHE A 685 29.24 -5.54 26.77
N SER A 686 30.13 -4.58 26.73
CA SER A 686 30.63 -3.90 27.93
C SER A 686 29.62 -2.86 28.39
N TYR A 687 29.23 -2.86 29.67
CA TYR A 687 28.30 -1.92 30.26
C TYR A 687 28.99 -0.91 31.19
N ALA A 688 30.26 -1.19 31.54
CA ALA A 688 31.17 -0.32 32.29
C ALA A 688 32.62 -0.66 31.89
N PRO A 689 33.63 0.10 32.26
CA PRO A 689 35.03 -0.23 32.01
C PRO A 689 35.36 -1.65 32.47
N ASP A 690 35.85 -2.49 31.53
CA ASP A 690 36.21 -3.89 31.74
C ASP A 690 35.12 -4.84 32.21
N LEU A 691 33.89 -4.40 32.38
CA LEU A 691 32.76 -5.21 32.82
C LEU A 691 31.84 -5.57 31.65
N LEU A 692 31.62 -6.87 31.44
CA LEU A 692 30.70 -7.42 30.44
C LEU A 692 29.35 -7.74 31.09
N TYR A 693 28.30 -7.51 30.31
CA TYR A 693 27.00 -8.11 30.55
C TYR A 693 26.67 -9.12 29.47
N ARG A 694 25.98 -10.19 29.83
CA ARG A 694 25.46 -11.22 28.97
C ARG A 694 23.98 -11.38 29.22
N ARG A 695 23.21 -11.39 28.16
CA ARG A 695 21.75 -11.54 28.26
C ARG A 695 21.25 -12.65 27.36
N GLY A 696 20.46 -13.57 27.92
CA GLY A 696 19.61 -14.50 27.18
C GLY A 696 18.15 -14.07 27.25
N SER A 697 17.39 -14.23 26.17
CA SER A 697 15.95 -13.98 26.21
C SER A 697 15.19 -14.96 25.35
N ALA A 698 14.11 -15.53 25.90
CA ALA A 698 13.09 -16.28 25.18
C ALA A 698 11.79 -15.48 25.18
N TRP A 699 11.08 -15.41 24.04
CA TRP A 699 9.88 -14.62 23.94
C TRP A 699 8.83 -15.26 23.04
N LEU A 700 7.55 -14.93 23.31
CA LEU A 700 6.37 -15.34 22.58
C LEU A 700 5.42 -14.15 22.48
N SER A 701 4.96 -13.83 21.29
CA SER A 701 4.07 -12.69 21.01
C SER A 701 2.88 -13.14 20.19
N PHE A 702 1.67 -12.82 20.65
CA PHE A 702 0.43 -12.95 19.93
C PHE A 702 -0.01 -11.59 19.44
N ASN A 703 -0.14 -11.43 18.12
CA ASN A 703 -0.51 -10.17 17.49
C ASN A 703 -1.94 -10.26 16.96
N TYR A 704 -2.76 -9.29 17.33
CA TYR A 704 -4.16 -9.22 16.94
C TYR A 704 -4.42 -8.03 16.02
N ARG A 705 -5.32 -8.21 15.09
CA ARG A 705 -5.73 -7.19 14.13
C ARG A 705 -7.23 -7.34 13.83
N PRO A 706 -7.99 -6.23 13.64
CA PRO A 706 -9.37 -6.31 13.17
C PRO A 706 -9.49 -7.03 11.81
N LYS A 707 -10.67 -7.60 11.55
CA LYS A 707 -10.99 -8.24 10.25
C LYS A 707 -10.81 -7.25 9.10
N ASP A 708 -11.27 -6.01 9.29
CA ASP A 708 -10.97 -4.93 8.36
C ASP A 708 -9.48 -4.56 8.45
N LEU A 709 -8.73 -4.92 7.41
CA LEU A 709 -7.30 -4.64 7.30
C LEU A 709 -6.97 -3.14 7.20
N ARG A 710 -7.93 -2.31 6.83
CA ARG A 710 -7.78 -0.84 6.78
C ARG A 710 -7.75 -0.22 8.17
N SER A 711 -8.30 -0.89 9.17
CA SER A 711 -8.23 -0.44 10.56
C SER A 711 -6.79 -0.31 11.05
N ASN A 712 -6.48 0.80 11.71
CA ASN A 712 -5.18 1.08 12.30
C ASN A 712 -5.02 0.51 13.73
N LYS A 713 -6.08 -0.10 14.27
CA LYS A 713 -6.04 -0.72 15.58
C LYS A 713 -5.14 -1.96 15.58
N ARG A 714 -4.22 -2.03 16.55
CA ARG A 714 -3.28 -3.14 16.76
C ARG A 714 -3.29 -3.51 18.22
N GLN A 715 -3.22 -4.82 18.50
CA GLN A 715 -3.10 -5.34 19.86
C GLN A 715 -2.02 -6.42 19.88
N SER A 716 -1.31 -6.55 20.98
CA SER A 716 -0.36 -7.64 21.20
C SER A 716 -0.35 -8.09 22.65
N LEU A 717 -0.18 -9.39 22.84
CA LEU A 717 0.08 -10.03 24.12
C LEU A 717 1.47 -10.68 24.03
N ASN A 718 2.38 -10.28 24.92
CA ASN A 718 3.78 -10.69 24.85
C ASN A 718 4.19 -11.35 26.16
N PHE A 719 4.83 -12.48 26.04
CA PHE A 719 5.48 -13.23 27.13
C PHE A 719 6.97 -13.21 26.86
N ARG A 720 7.77 -12.94 27.89
CA ARG A 720 9.20 -12.86 27.75
C ARG A 720 9.88 -13.36 29.03
N ASN A 721 10.91 -14.15 28.86
CA ASN A 721 11.82 -14.47 29.94
C ASN A 721 13.21 -13.93 29.62
N VAL A 722 13.81 -13.21 30.54
CA VAL A 722 15.13 -12.58 30.37
C VAL A 722 16.05 -13.06 31.48
N PHE A 723 17.14 -13.68 31.07
CA PHE A 723 18.23 -14.06 31.96
C PHE A 723 19.40 -13.12 31.73
N VAL A 724 19.92 -12.51 32.81
CA VAL A 724 21.07 -11.60 32.79
C VAL A 724 22.19 -12.12 33.65
N GLN A 725 23.40 -12.06 33.12
CA GLN A 725 24.64 -12.31 33.83
C GLN A 725 25.56 -11.09 33.64
N ARG A 726 26.08 -10.55 34.73
CA ARG A 726 26.98 -9.40 34.72
C ARG A 726 28.30 -9.70 35.36
N ASP A 727 29.42 -9.22 34.76
CA ASP A 727 30.67 -9.17 35.45
C ASP A 727 30.62 -8.07 36.54
N ARG A 728 31.34 -8.26 37.62
CA ARG A 728 31.51 -7.29 38.70
C ARG A 728 32.95 -7.21 39.10
N ASN A 729 33.34 -6.11 39.71
CA ASN A 729 34.65 -5.92 40.33
C ASN A 729 34.47 -5.57 41.82
N ASP A 730 35.57 -5.46 42.55
CA ASP A 730 35.56 -5.17 43.99
C ASP A 730 34.96 -3.78 44.33
N GLU A 731 34.88 -2.85 43.35
CA GLU A 731 34.31 -1.51 43.48
C GLU A 731 32.80 -1.52 43.17
N SER A 732 32.31 -2.44 42.36
CA SER A 732 30.89 -2.62 42.09
C SER A 732 30.29 -3.53 43.17
N LEU A 733 29.74 -2.96 44.23
CA LEU A 733 29.04 -3.66 45.32
C LEU A 733 27.69 -4.24 44.90
N GLU A 734 27.52 -4.66 43.65
CA GLU A 734 26.27 -5.16 43.14
C GLU A 734 25.93 -6.54 43.71
N GLU A 735 24.82 -6.61 44.45
CA GLU A 735 24.40 -7.83 45.17
C GLU A 735 23.82 -8.93 44.24
N ASP A 736 23.28 -8.54 43.07
CA ASP A 736 22.62 -9.48 42.15
C ASP A 736 23.24 -9.42 40.73
N PRO A 737 24.45 -9.99 40.50
CA PRO A 737 25.06 -9.99 39.19
C PRO A 737 24.30 -10.85 38.16
N ASP A 738 23.63 -11.88 38.63
CA ASP A 738 22.86 -12.83 37.85
C ASP A 738 21.40 -12.82 38.32
N TYR A 739 20.48 -12.64 37.39
CA TYR A 739 19.06 -12.68 37.72
C TYR A 739 18.22 -13.09 36.51
N ASN A 740 16.98 -13.51 36.81
CA ASN A 740 15.98 -13.87 35.83
C ASN A 740 14.72 -13.07 36.05
N VAL A 741 14.14 -12.55 34.93
CA VAL A 741 12.89 -11.79 34.96
C VAL A 741 11.92 -12.39 33.95
N PHE A 742 10.74 -12.77 34.42
CA PHE A 742 9.62 -13.08 33.57
C PHE A 742 8.74 -11.84 33.38
N ALA A 743 8.48 -11.45 32.15
CA ALA A 743 7.67 -10.29 31.80
C ALA A 743 6.46 -10.68 30.96
N LEU A 744 5.30 -10.16 31.29
CA LEU A 744 4.07 -10.23 30.54
C LEU A 744 3.61 -8.83 30.20
N SER A 745 3.28 -8.55 28.93
CA SER A 745 2.71 -7.27 28.53
C SER A 745 1.57 -7.41 27.56
N PHE A 746 0.54 -6.57 27.73
CA PHE A 746 -0.51 -6.34 26.75
C PHE A 746 -0.40 -4.93 26.22
N ASN A 747 -0.42 -4.75 24.91
CA ASN A 747 -0.33 -3.45 24.26
C ASN A 747 -1.50 -3.28 23.29
N GLN A 748 -2.10 -2.09 23.28
CA GLN A 748 -3.05 -1.67 22.29
C GLN A 748 -2.65 -0.32 21.70
N SER A 749 -2.76 -0.16 20.39
CA SER A 749 -2.60 1.13 19.72
C SER A 749 -3.68 1.33 18.67
N ASP A 750 -4.13 2.59 18.55
CA ASP A 750 -5.02 3.06 17.51
C ASP A 750 -4.51 4.42 17.02
N ARG A 751 -4.14 4.50 15.75
CA ARG A 751 -3.51 5.69 15.17
C ARG A 751 -4.28 6.15 13.95
N ASN A 752 -4.76 7.37 13.99
CA ASN A 752 -5.30 8.04 12.81
C ASN A 752 -4.59 9.38 12.61
N LEU A 753 -4.97 10.12 11.57
CA LEU A 753 -4.31 11.35 11.18
C LEU A 753 -4.26 12.39 12.31
N ARG A 754 -5.37 12.60 13.04
CA ARG A 754 -5.48 13.61 14.11
C ARG A 754 -5.14 13.08 15.48
N ARG A 755 -5.35 11.81 15.73
CA ARG A 755 -5.25 11.22 17.07
C ARG A 755 -4.42 9.94 17.03
N SER A 756 -3.47 9.85 17.94
CA SER A 756 -2.82 8.60 18.30
C SER A 756 -3.16 8.27 19.75
N PHE A 757 -3.65 7.07 19.97
CA PHE A 757 -3.99 6.57 21.28
C PHE A 757 -3.38 5.18 21.46
N SER A 758 -2.63 5.00 22.53
CA SER A 758 -2.09 3.68 22.89
C SER A 758 -2.07 3.51 24.40
N TYR A 759 -2.24 2.28 24.84
CA TYR A 759 -2.05 1.92 26.21
C TYR A 759 -1.39 0.55 26.34
N SER A 760 -0.71 0.33 27.45
CA SER A 760 -0.08 -0.94 27.78
C SER A 760 -0.22 -1.27 29.27
N PHE A 761 -0.39 -2.55 29.53
CA PHE A 761 -0.27 -3.13 30.88
C PHE A 761 0.95 -4.04 30.86
N GLY A 762 1.76 -3.98 31.90
CA GLY A 762 2.94 -4.81 32.06
C GLY A 762 3.02 -5.39 33.48
N THR A 763 3.55 -6.58 33.61
CA THR A 763 3.98 -7.15 34.87
C THR A 763 5.33 -7.84 34.69
N GLU A 764 6.18 -7.71 35.68
CA GLU A 764 7.49 -8.37 35.71
C GLU A 764 7.64 -9.07 37.05
N ILE A 765 8.17 -10.29 37.02
CA ILE A 765 8.34 -11.16 38.18
C ILE A 765 9.77 -11.69 38.18
N SER A 766 10.42 -11.56 39.29
CA SER A 766 11.75 -12.09 39.58
C SER A 766 11.76 -12.69 41.01
N GLU A 767 12.83 -13.33 41.41
CA GLU A 767 13.00 -13.80 42.78
C GLU A 767 12.96 -12.64 43.82
N ARG A 768 13.49 -11.47 43.42
CA ARG A 768 13.64 -10.27 44.29
C ARG A 768 12.50 -9.30 44.21
N PHE A 769 11.69 -9.35 43.15
CA PHE A 769 10.58 -8.40 42.97
C PHE A 769 9.45 -8.93 42.12
N SER A 770 8.28 -8.32 42.30
CA SER A 770 7.15 -8.41 41.37
C SER A 770 6.56 -7.02 41.22
N LYS A 771 6.45 -6.52 39.98
CA LYS A 771 5.87 -5.20 39.73
C LYS A 771 4.80 -5.26 38.65
N ALA A 772 3.86 -4.32 38.72
CA ALA A 772 2.85 -4.08 37.72
C ALA A 772 2.92 -2.63 37.24
N SER A 773 2.65 -2.39 35.97
CA SER A 773 2.65 -1.07 35.37
C SER A 773 1.52 -0.88 34.37
N PHE A 774 1.08 0.36 34.24
CA PHE A 774 0.16 0.85 33.23
C PHE A 774 0.73 2.09 32.59
N ARG A 775 0.68 2.15 31.27
CA ARG A 775 1.07 3.32 30.48
C ARG A 775 -0.04 3.66 29.49
N LEU A 776 -0.33 4.96 29.35
CA LEU A 776 -1.24 5.50 28.36
C LEU A 776 -0.55 6.66 27.65
N ASP A 777 -0.54 6.62 26.33
CA ASP A 777 -0.04 7.70 25.49
C ASP A 777 -1.18 8.20 24.61
N TRP A 778 -1.39 9.52 24.61
CA TRP A 778 -2.39 10.18 23.82
C TRP A 778 -1.78 11.40 23.13
N ARG A 779 -2.05 11.52 21.82
CA ARG A 779 -1.56 12.61 20.98
C ARG A 779 -2.72 13.15 20.15
N ARG A 780 -2.83 14.45 20.05
CA ARG A 780 -3.78 15.14 19.20
C ARG A 780 -3.10 16.20 18.36
N LEU A 781 -3.40 16.18 17.05
CA LEU A 781 -2.98 17.18 16.09
C LEU A 781 -4.16 18.12 15.79
N TYR A 782 -3.94 19.44 15.87
CA TYR A 782 -4.93 20.48 15.64
C TYR A 782 -4.87 21.01 14.20
N LYS A 783 -5.88 21.81 13.79
CA LYS A 783 -5.98 22.36 12.42
C LYS A 783 -4.78 23.25 12.04
N ASP A 784 -4.23 23.98 12.98
CA ASP A 784 -3.03 24.83 12.82
C ASP A 784 -1.71 24.05 12.83
N ASN A 785 -1.78 22.72 12.69
CA ASN A 785 -0.66 21.78 12.75
C ASN A 785 0.06 21.77 14.11
N ARG A 786 -0.56 22.28 15.16
CA ARG A 786 -0.05 22.20 16.53
C ARG A 786 -0.39 20.86 17.13
N GLN A 787 0.51 20.34 17.97
CA GLN A 787 0.41 19.02 18.57
C GLN A 787 0.38 19.11 20.09
N LEU A 788 -0.59 18.39 20.69
CA LEU A 788 -0.69 18.19 22.12
C LEU A 788 -0.45 16.71 22.43
N ASN A 789 0.44 16.43 23.38
CA ASN A 789 0.76 15.08 23.82
C ASN A 789 0.51 14.96 25.32
N PHE A 790 -0.04 13.84 25.74
CA PHE A 790 -0.14 13.41 27.12
C PHE A 790 0.37 11.98 27.24
N ARG A 791 1.10 11.72 28.31
CA ARG A 791 1.52 10.38 28.72
C ARG A 791 1.23 10.24 30.21
N VAL A 792 0.51 9.18 30.57
CA VAL A 792 0.30 8.75 31.95
C VAL A 792 1.07 7.47 32.18
N PHE A 793 1.82 7.40 33.26
CA PHE A 793 2.43 6.17 33.73
C PHE A 793 2.06 5.93 35.19
N MET A 794 1.72 4.69 35.52
CA MET A 794 1.45 4.21 36.87
C MET A 794 2.19 2.89 37.07
N GLY A 795 2.90 2.76 38.16
CA GLY A 795 3.62 1.54 38.49
C GLY A 795 3.62 1.28 40.00
N THR A 796 3.56 0.02 40.36
CA THR A 796 3.65 -0.40 41.75
C THR A 796 4.40 -1.72 41.84
N PHE A 797 5.20 -1.85 42.91
CA PHE A 797 5.75 -3.12 43.32
C PHE A 797 4.70 -3.85 44.17
N LEU A 798 4.38 -5.06 43.79
CA LEU A 798 3.54 -6.00 44.56
C LEU A 798 4.38 -6.72 45.61
N TYR A 799 5.64 -6.97 45.29
CA TYR A 799 6.67 -7.51 46.14
C TYR A 799 8.02 -6.88 45.73
N ASN A 800 8.82 -6.47 46.71
CA ASN A 800 10.14 -5.91 46.46
C ASN A 800 11.05 -6.20 47.69
N ASP A 801 12.03 -7.07 47.49
CA ASP A 801 13.04 -7.45 48.47
C ASP A 801 14.37 -6.71 48.19
N THR A 802 14.31 -5.49 47.73
CA THR A 802 15.48 -4.63 47.55
C THR A 802 15.70 -3.79 48.85
N ARG A 803 16.90 -3.30 49.06
CA ARG A 803 17.20 -2.37 50.19
C ARG A 803 16.48 -1.05 49.99
N SER A 804 16.30 -0.27 51.04
CA SER A 804 15.56 1.01 50.97
C SER A 804 16.21 2.05 50.04
N ASN A 805 17.54 1.99 49.87
CA ASN A 805 18.30 2.90 49.01
C ASN A 805 18.75 2.26 47.66
N ASP A 806 18.26 1.06 47.34
CA ASP A 806 18.63 0.38 46.13
C ASP A 806 17.75 0.83 44.95
N ASP A 807 18.35 1.33 43.90
CA ASP A 807 17.72 1.81 42.67
C ASP A 807 17.70 0.77 41.58
N PHE A 808 18.38 -0.36 41.74
CA PHE A 808 18.63 -1.31 40.64
C PHE A 808 17.34 -1.91 40.05
N PHE A 809 16.48 -2.49 40.91
CA PHE A 809 15.15 -2.96 40.53
C PHE A 809 14.08 -1.92 40.93
N SER A 810 14.03 -0.83 40.22
CA SER A 810 13.11 0.26 40.48
C SER A 810 12.41 0.76 39.24
N PHE A 811 11.45 1.66 39.39
CA PHE A 811 10.96 2.50 38.31
C PHE A 811 11.89 3.70 38.13
N ALA A 812 12.30 3.96 36.93
CA ALA A 812 13.15 5.11 36.63
C ALA A 812 12.32 6.40 36.51
N LEU A 813 12.83 7.51 37.03
CA LEU A 813 12.23 8.84 36.89
C LEU A 813 12.78 9.55 35.64
N ASP A 814 14.07 9.84 35.66
CA ASP A 814 14.76 10.63 34.62
C ASP A 814 15.86 9.83 33.87
N ARG A 815 16.41 8.81 34.51
CA ARG A 815 17.38 7.86 33.90
C ARG A 815 16.85 6.45 34.04
N PRO A 816 16.83 5.65 32.96
CA PRO A 816 16.35 4.27 33.08
C PRO A 816 17.30 3.45 33.95
N THR A 817 16.72 2.71 34.87
CA THR A 817 17.43 1.67 35.62
C THR A 817 17.80 0.48 34.74
N ASP A 818 17.07 0.24 33.66
CA ASP A 818 17.31 -0.71 32.55
C ASP A 818 18.02 -2.02 32.95
N TYR A 819 17.57 -2.64 34.01
CA TYR A 819 18.10 -3.94 34.45
C TYR A 819 17.84 -5.10 33.46
N LEU A 820 16.95 -4.91 32.48
CA LEU A 820 16.75 -5.85 31.38
C LEU A 820 17.70 -5.59 30.20
N PHE A 821 18.46 -4.51 30.24
CA PHE A 821 19.37 -4.09 29.18
C PHE A 821 18.68 -4.01 27.81
N ASP A 822 17.53 -3.38 27.78
CA ASP A 822 16.70 -3.24 26.59
C ASP A 822 17.05 -2.00 25.75
N TYR A 823 17.63 -0.99 26.39
CA TYR A 823 17.92 0.28 25.76
C TYR A 823 19.37 0.35 25.26
N ASN A 824 19.55 1.05 24.15
CA ASN A 824 20.88 1.30 23.59
C ASN A 824 21.46 2.58 24.20
N TYR A 825 22.33 2.44 25.17
CA TYR A 825 23.03 3.52 25.84
C TYR A 825 24.43 3.69 25.28
N TYR A 826 24.86 4.95 25.07
CA TYR A 826 26.23 5.26 24.70
C TYR A 826 27.17 5.30 25.90
N GLY A 827 26.72 5.85 27.03
CA GLY A 827 27.44 5.89 28.29
C GLY A 827 26.56 5.45 29.48
N ARG A 828 26.37 4.15 29.66
CA ARG A 828 25.40 3.55 30.58
C ARG A 828 25.73 3.81 32.05
N SER A 829 26.98 3.72 32.41
CA SER A 829 27.47 3.84 33.80
C SER A 829 28.21 5.16 34.07
N GLU A 830 28.08 6.12 33.15
CA GLU A 830 28.70 7.42 33.26
C GLU A 830 27.74 8.43 33.92
N ASP A 831 28.22 9.14 34.90
CA ASP A 831 27.46 10.18 35.64
C ASP A 831 27.71 11.58 35.06
N ASP A 832 28.79 11.79 34.31
CA ASP A 832 29.19 13.03 33.68
C ASP A 832 29.55 12.87 32.19
N GLY A 833 29.85 13.96 31.53
CA GLY A 833 30.21 14.00 30.13
C GLY A 833 29.01 13.88 29.17
N LEU A 834 29.28 14.11 27.87
CA LEU A 834 28.25 14.23 26.84
C LEU A 834 27.33 13.00 26.76
N PHE A 835 27.87 11.80 26.91
CA PHE A 835 27.06 10.57 26.74
C PHE A 835 26.13 10.30 27.95
N SER A 836 26.42 10.86 29.14
CA SER A 836 25.52 10.82 30.31
C SER A 836 24.23 11.63 30.07
N GLN A 837 24.27 12.60 29.15
CA GLN A 837 23.16 13.47 28.81
C GLN A 837 22.15 12.81 27.87
N GLN A 838 22.44 11.59 27.40
CA GLN A 838 21.49 10.84 26.55
C GLN A 838 20.18 10.57 27.32
N LEU A 839 19.07 11.07 26.77
CA LEU A 839 17.74 10.85 27.34
C LEU A 839 17.12 9.60 26.74
N ILE A 840 16.69 8.69 27.60
CA ILE A 840 15.81 7.58 27.24
C ILE A 840 14.55 7.73 28.08
N LEU A 841 13.42 7.97 27.41
CA LEU A 841 12.13 8.14 28.08
C LEU A 841 11.67 6.80 28.66
N ALA A 842 12.01 6.57 29.91
CA ALA A 842 11.60 5.40 30.69
C ALA A 842 10.24 5.65 31.41
N GLU A 843 10.04 4.98 32.54
CA GLU A 843 8.76 4.95 33.24
C GLU A 843 8.28 6.34 33.67
N GLY A 844 9.08 7.10 34.40
CA GLY A 844 8.74 8.44 34.93
C GLY A 844 8.62 9.48 33.82
N GLY A 845 9.57 9.45 32.88
CA GLY A 845 9.58 10.34 31.72
C GLY A 845 9.98 11.79 31.99
N PHE A 846 10.61 12.06 33.12
CA PHE A 846 11.18 13.38 33.48
C PHE A 846 12.44 13.65 32.64
N LYS A 847 12.72 14.91 32.35
CA LYS A 847 13.87 15.35 31.54
C LYS A 847 14.94 16.01 32.38
N ALA A 848 14.55 16.61 33.52
CA ALA A 848 15.49 17.15 34.50
C ALA A 848 16.07 16.03 35.38
N GLN A 849 17.25 16.26 35.94
CA GLN A 849 17.83 15.37 36.93
C GLN A 849 17.06 15.51 38.25
N LEU A 850 16.56 14.40 38.77
CA LEU A 850 15.80 14.33 40.02
C LEU A 850 16.56 13.54 41.07
N ASP A 851 16.37 13.91 42.34
CA ASP A 851 16.91 13.21 43.48
C ASP A 851 15.77 12.86 44.49
N PRO A 852 15.51 11.56 44.72
CA PRO A 852 16.08 10.39 44.02
C PRO A 852 15.54 10.26 42.58
N ALA A 853 16.35 9.66 41.70
CA ALA A 853 16.04 9.43 40.30
C ALA A 853 15.15 8.18 40.06
N PHE A 854 14.69 7.54 41.10
CA PHE A 854 13.98 6.27 41.07
C PHE A 854 12.81 6.18 42.08
N ALA A 855 11.92 5.21 41.79
CA ALA A 855 10.87 4.80 42.73
C ALA A 855 10.85 3.27 42.88
N ASN A 856 11.14 2.77 44.08
CA ASN A 856 11.18 1.33 44.33
C ASN A 856 9.96 0.80 45.12
N GLN A 857 8.91 1.62 45.29
CA GLN A 857 7.63 1.15 45.81
C GLN A 857 6.46 1.43 44.87
N TRP A 858 6.21 2.67 44.51
CA TRP A 858 5.23 3.03 43.49
C TRP A 858 5.52 4.40 42.85
N ILE A 859 4.98 4.61 41.69
CA ILE A 859 5.10 5.82 40.89
C ILE A 859 3.80 6.09 40.13
N THR A 860 3.43 7.36 40.04
CA THR A 860 2.41 7.83 39.10
C THR A 860 2.88 9.13 38.46
N THR A 861 2.84 9.26 37.15
CA THR A 861 3.30 10.46 36.43
C THR A 861 2.36 10.85 35.32
N LEU A 862 2.31 12.15 35.05
CA LEU A 862 1.68 12.75 33.88
C LEU A 862 2.72 13.61 33.19
N ASN A 863 3.06 13.26 31.99
CA ASN A 863 3.93 14.04 31.10
C ASN A 863 3.09 14.71 30.04
N SER A 864 3.31 16.01 29.82
CA SER A 864 2.60 16.76 28.78
C SER A 864 3.54 17.58 27.93
N SER A 865 3.21 17.77 26.66
CA SER A 865 3.92 18.70 25.80
C SER A 865 3.00 19.29 24.75
N TYR A 866 3.23 20.54 24.40
CA TYR A 866 2.49 21.30 23.40
C TYR A 866 3.43 22.03 22.44
N SER A 867 3.22 21.89 21.15
CA SER A 867 4.01 22.60 20.15
C SER A 867 3.56 24.06 20.07
N ILE A 868 4.46 24.99 20.38
CA ILE A 868 4.25 26.43 20.22
C ILE A 868 4.68 26.93 18.83
N TRP A 869 5.57 26.19 18.19
CA TRP A 869 6.02 26.41 16.82
C TRP A 869 6.41 25.07 16.17
N LYS A 870 6.64 25.03 14.87
CA LYS A 870 6.88 23.84 14.07
C LYS A 870 7.85 22.82 14.70
N TYR A 871 8.93 23.30 15.33
CA TYR A 871 9.97 22.46 15.91
C TYR A 871 10.13 22.67 17.42
N ILE A 872 9.45 23.66 18.02
CA ILE A 872 9.60 24.02 19.41
C ILE A 872 8.36 23.63 20.19
N PHE A 873 8.57 22.89 21.25
CA PHE A 873 7.55 22.46 22.20
C PHE A 873 7.88 23.00 23.59
N VAL A 874 6.87 23.33 24.33
CA VAL A 874 6.96 23.43 25.81
C VAL A 874 6.51 22.10 26.39
N TYR A 875 7.16 21.68 27.47
CA TYR A 875 6.75 20.50 28.20
C TYR A 875 6.64 20.79 29.71
N GLY A 876 5.82 19.95 30.37
CA GLY A 876 5.68 19.95 31.83
C GLY A 876 5.29 18.57 32.29
N ASP A 877 6.02 18.08 33.27
CA ASP A 877 5.86 16.74 33.81
C ASP A 877 5.60 16.88 35.34
N VAL A 878 4.66 16.09 35.82
CA VAL A 878 4.33 16.02 37.23
C VAL A 878 4.15 14.58 37.66
N GLY A 879 4.45 14.29 38.90
CA GLY A 879 4.28 12.96 39.46
C GLY A 879 4.35 12.86 40.93
N ALA A 880 3.94 11.74 41.46
CA ALA A 880 4.11 11.35 42.84
C ALA A 880 4.84 9.99 42.88
N VAL A 881 5.83 9.90 43.74
CA VAL A 881 6.71 8.74 43.86
C VAL A 881 6.89 8.35 45.31
N LYS A 882 7.15 7.07 45.54
CA LYS A 882 7.44 6.57 46.87
C LYS A 882 8.52 5.51 46.83
N ASN A 883 9.51 5.69 47.66
CA ASN A 883 10.53 4.69 47.95
C ASN A 883 10.27 4.00 49.30
N LYS A 884 10.80 2.78 49.44
CA LYS A 884 10.67 1.96 50.62
C LYS A 884 11.29 2.71 51.84
N GLY A 885 10.55 2.82 52.95
CA GLY A 885 10.99 3.51 54.16
C GLY A 885 10.87 5.05 54.14
N THR A 886 10.41 5.66 53.05
CA THR A 886 10.25 7.10 52.94
C THR A 886 8.77 7.52 52.82
N SER A 887 8.46 8.78 52.99
CA SER A 887 7.14 9.35 52.64
C SER A 887 7.02 9.53 51.13
N ALA A 888 5.78 9.58 50.62
CA ALA A 888 5.53 9.93 49.23
C ALA A 888 6.01 11.36 48.92
N ARG A 889 6.61 11.57 47.76
CA ARG A 889 7.11 12.87 47.29
C ARG A 889 6.42 13.26 45.99
N PHE A 890 6.16 14.56 45.87
CA PHE A 890 5.73 15.16 44.61
C PHE A 890 6.96 15.62 43.83
N VAL A 891 7.00 15.25 42.55
CA VAL A 891 8.09 15.57 41.62
C VAL A 891 7.53 16.26 40.38
N TYR A 892 8.29 17.21 39.86
CA TYR A 892 7.90 17.94 38.65
C TYR A 892 9.12 18.49 37.92
N ASP A 893 8.99 18.65 36.61
CA ASP A 893 9.92 19.42 35.78
C ASP A 893 9.16 20.11 34.63
N THR A 894 9.79 21.11 34.04
CA THR A 894 9.27 21.84 32.90
C THR A 894 10.43 22.41 32.08
N GLY A 895 10.22 22.55 30.78
CA GLY A 895 11.25 23.07 29.88
C GLY A 895 10.82 23.23 28.45
N ILE A 896 11.82 23.41 27.61
CA ILE A 896 11.67 23.54 26.17
C ILE A 896 12.23 22.30 25.48
N ARG A 897 11.51 21.79 24.49
CA ARG A 897 11.96 20.70 23.63
C ARG A 897 12.10 21.21 22.20
N LEU A 898 13.27 21.01 21.62
CA LEU A 898 13.51 21.19 20.21
C LEU A 898 13.35 19.83 19.53
N ASN A 899 12.32 19.69 18.70
CA ASN A 899 11.98 18.45 17.99
C ASN A 899 12.30 18.62 16.51
N LEU A 900 13.51 18.24 16.09
CA LEU A 900 13.91 18.28 14.68
C LEU A 900 13.35 17.09 13.91
N LEU A 901 13.38 15.92 14.53
CA LEU A 901 12.79 14.70 13.99
C LEU A 901 12.28 13.83 15.17
N GLN A 902 10.99 13.77 15.33
CA GLN A 902 10.34 13.15 16.49
C GLN A 902 10.82 11.71 16.73
N ASP A 903 11.17 11.41 18.00
CA ASP A 903 11.69 10.14 18.49
C ASP A 903 13.08 9.75 17.91
N TYR A 904 13.71 10.61 17.08
CA TYR A 904 15.01 10.33 16.46
C TYR A 904 16.07 11.38 16.73
N PHE A 905 15.69 12.66 16.69
CA PHE A 905 16.60 13.76 16.96
C PHE A 905 15.89 14.88 17.72
N GLU A 906 16.07 14.90 19.01
CA GLU A 906 15.42 15.83 19.92
C GLU A 906 16.41 16.35 20.94
N LEU A 907 16.25 17.64 21.32
CA LEU A 907 16.98 18.27 22.40
C LEU A 907 15.99 18.78 23.45
N TYR A 908 16.33 18.61 24.70
CA TYR A 908 15.54 19.05 25.85
C TYR A 908 16.35 20.01 26.69
N PHE A 909 15.75 21.13 26.97
CA PHE A 909 16.30 22.23 27.80
C PHE A 909 15.46 22.35 29.04
N PRO A 910 15.81 21.67 30.15
CA PRO A 910 15.11 21.82 31.43
C PRO A 910 15.20 23.26 31.96
N VAL A 911 14.09 23.80 32.43
CA VAL A 911 14.01 25.18 32.86
C VAL A 911 13.78 25.27 34.38
N TYR A 912 12.79 24.54 34.90
CA TYR A 912 12.40 24.60 36.31
C TYR A 912 11.96 23.22 36.80
N ASN A 913 12.42 22.81 37.97
CA ASN A 913 12.10 21.53 38.60
C ASN A 913 12.08 21.62 40.11
N ASN A 914 12.03 20.50 40.83
CA ASN A 914 12.06 20.44 42.29
C ASN A 914 13.25 21.15 42.92
N ASN A 915 14.37 21.31 42.20
CA ASN A 915 15.59 22.01 42.71
C ASN A 915 15.61 23.50 42.35
N GLY A 916 14.50 24.02 41.77
CA GLY A 916 14.35 25.42 41.36
C GLY A 916 14.69 25.68 39.90
N TRP A 917 15.18 26.90 39.59
CA TRP A 917 15.54 27.33 38.24
C TRP A 917 16.81 26.64 37.76
N GLU A 918 16.68 25.63 36.93
CA GLU A 918 17.80 24.83 36.39
C GLU A 918 18.70 25.64 35.45
N ILE A 919 18.10 26.51 34.63
CA ILE A 919 18.83 27.40 33.70
C ILE A 919 19.76 28.40 34.41
N ALA A 920 19.54 28.66 35.71
CA ALA A 920 20.37 29.54 36.52
C ALA A 920 21.44 28.81 37.33
N GLN A 921 21.49 27.48 37.26
CA GLN A 921 22.49 26.65 37.95
C GLN A 921 23.80 26.60 37.19
N PRO A 922 24.94 26.41 37.85
CA PRO A 922 26.22 26.17 37.20
C PRO A 922 26.16 24.95 36.26
N ASN A 923 26.96 24.94 35.19
CA ASN A 923 27.10 23.84 34.23
C ASN A 923 25.76 23.45 33.60
N TYR A 924 24.95 24.44 33.20
CA TYR A 924 23.66 24.18 32.58
C TYR A 924 23.78 23.36 31.29
N ASP A 925 24.87 23.49 30.54
CA ASP A 925 25.20 22.73 29.34
C ASP A 925 25.22 21.19 29.57
N GLU A 926 25.64 20.76 30.78
CA GLU A 926 25.64 19.34 31.19
C GLU A 926 24.22 18.83 31.52
N LYS A 927 23.25 19.74 31.74
CA LYS A 927 21.85 19.44 32.06
C LYS A 927 20.96 19.30 30.82
N ILE A 928 21.42 19.79 29.67
CA ILE A 928 20.75 19.63 28.40
C ILE A 928 20.69 18.14 28.05
N ARG A 929 19.52 17.63 27.66
CA ARG A 929 19.33 16.23 27.33
C ARG A 929 19.11 16.08 25.82
N PHE A 930 19.57 14.98 25.24
CA PHE A 930 19.37 14.69 23.84
C PHE A 930 18.84 13.26 23.61
N ILE A 931 17.99 13.11 22.61
CA ILE A 931 17.64 11.83 22.01
C ILE A 931 18.27 11.80 20.64
N VAL A 932 19.12 10.78 20.39
CA VAL A 932 19.73 10.52 19.07
C VAL A 932 19.64 9.03 18.78
N THR A 933 19.05 8.71 17.62
CA THR A 933 19.00 7.33 17.12
C THR A 933 19.93 7.18 15.93
N LEU A 934 20.98 6.39 16.08
CA LEU A 934 21.99 6.12 15.03
C LEU A 934 21.75 4.78 14.31
N ASP A 935 20.56 4.19 14.40
CA ASP A 935 20.26 2.94 13.70
C ASP A 935 20.01 3.18 12.21
N VAL A 936 20.84 2.56 11.37
CA VAL A 936 20.78 2.68 9.89
C VAL A 936 19.42 2.22 9.34
N ASN A 937 18.81 1.17 9.89
CA ASN A 937 17.50 0.70 9.42
C ASN A 937 16.39 1.71 9.72
N THR A 938 16.47 2.38 10.86
CA THR A 938 15.57 3.46 11.25
C THR A 938 15.75 4.66 10.30
N PHE A 939 16.99 5.01 9.97
CA PHE A 939 17.30 6.08 9.01
C PHE A 939 16.75 5.78 7.61
N ILE A 940 16.94 4.56 7.12
CA ILE A 940 16.33 4.10 5.85
C ILE A 940 14.81 4.12 5.94
N GLY A 941 14.23 3.77 7.08
CA GLY A 941 12.79 3.79 7.33
C GLY A 941 12.14 5.16 7.17
N LEU A 942 12.90 6.27 7.35
CA LEU A 942 12.40 7.64 7.16
C LEU A 942 12.13 7.96 5.68
N PHE A 943 12.88 7.33 4.78
CA PHE A 943 12.78 7.55 3.33
C PHE A 943 11.91 6.52 2.61
N THR A 944 11.50 5.46 3.30
CA THR A 944 10.64 4.44 2.71
C THR A 944 9.16 4.80 2.83
N ARG A 945 8.41 4.65 1.74
CA ARG A 945 6.96 4.81 1.77
C ARG A 945 6.33 3.70 2.62
N ARG A 946 5.51 4.10 3.59
CA ARG A 946 4.65 3.16 4.31
C ARG A 946 3.30 3.08 3.60
N TRP A 947 2.95 1.90 3.14
CA TRP A 947 1.73 1.65 2.38
C TRP A 947 0.58 1.12 3.24
N TYR A 948 0.86 0.68 4.47
CA TYR A 948 -0.07 0.02 5.39
C TYR A 948 0.36 0.15 6.87
#